data_225dde7cce7a1427cd5a5006e9e9a461
#
_entry.id   225dde7cce7a1427cd5a5006e9e9a461
#
_cell.length_a   1.000
_cell.length_b   1.000
_cell.length_c   1.000
_cell.angle_alpha   90.00
_cell.angle_beta   90.00
_cell.angle_gamma   90.00
#
_symmetry.space_group_name_H-M   'P 1'
#
loop_
_entity.id
_entity.type
_entity.pdbx_description
1 polymer ?
#
loop_
_entity_poly.entity_id
_entity_poly.type
_entity_poly.pdbx_seq_one_letter_code
_entity_poly.pdbx_strand_id
1 'polypeptide(L)'
;MAGRGRGRGRGGAGHSESGVQLADKLKIFKTDNFDPDAYVQSKCQTMNEKEIRHLCSYLQDLKKASAEEMRRSVYANYSAFIRTSKEISDLEGELLSIRNLLSTQAALVHGLADGVHIDSITASSEASAEDDLSSVEDREPSDVQKWSLEFPDILDVLLAERRVDEALDALDEADRIATEAKQRQTLSAAEILSLQRAISYHRQKLADQLAEATCQSSTRGVELRAAASALKRLGDGPRAHSLLLNAHNEKLQHNMQTIHPTTTSYGGAYTAALSQQVFSIISQALNDSLEVFGEESSYASELVIWATKQAEAFAQLVKRHALASCAAAGGLRAAAECVQIALGHCSLLEARGLSLSSVLLKLFRPSVEQALEANLKRIEESTAALAAADDWVLISPPSGLRASARVSTTNLALQPKLSSSAHRFNTMVQDFFEDVGPLLSLQLGGSTMDGLLKVFNSYVNLLISALPGSMEDDENLEGSGNKIVRMAETEMQQLALLANASLLAEELLPRAAMKLSPMYQTGNDDLRKRASEKNNRVPEQREWKRKLQRSVDRLRDSFCRQHALDLIFTEDGDSHLSADMYISMDNSVVEEPDWVPSPIFQELYAKLNRMASIATEMFVGRERFATLLLMRLTETVILWLSEDQSFWEDIEEGPKPLGPLGLQQFYLDMQFVILFGHGRFLSRHVHQVIIDIIERAMAAFSATGMNPDSVLPSDDWFIDVAQDTISKISGRARVANGDRELSSPTASVSAQSMSSFRSHGSS
;
A
#
# COMPACT_ATOMS: atom_id res chain seq x y z
N MET A 1 47.40 -8.15 -54.03
CA MET A 1 47.82 -6.75 -53.85
C MET A 1 47.04 -6.25 -52.66
N ALA A 2 47.58 -6.27 -51.51
CA ALA A 2 48.42 -5.30 -50.81
C ALA A 2 47.63 -4.07 -50.40
N GLY A 3 47.44 -3.93 -49.11
CA GLY A 3 46.94 -2.74 -48.44
C GLY A 3 46.94 -2.92 -46.94
N ARG A 4 48.11 -2.71 -46.31
CA ARG A 4 48.35 -2.64 -44.87
C ARG A 4 47.64 -1.43 -44.23
N GLY A 5 46.99 -1.60 -43.09
CA GLY A 5 46.61 -0.54 -42.15
C GLY A 5 46.75 -1.00 -40.72
N ARG A 6 47.89 -0.64 -40.08
CA ARG A 6 48.14 -0.81 -38.63
C ARG A 6 47.32 0.21 -37.84
N GLY A 7 46.54 -0.23 -36.85
CA GLY A 7 45.99 0.59 -35.78
C GLY A 7 46.21 -0.10 -34.45
N ARG A 8 47.20 0.38 -33.69
CA ARG A 8 47.43 0.04 -32.30
C ARG A 8 46.29 0.58 -31.42
N GLY A 9 45.57 -0.30 -30.73
CA GLY A 9 44.70 0.02 -29.62
C GLY A 9 45.08 -0.84 -28.41
N ARG A 10 45.80 -0.24 -27.49
CA ARG A 10 46.25 -0.79 -26.20
C ARG A 10 45.10 -0.63 -25.21
N GLY A 11 44.78 -1.71 -24.44
CA GLY A 11 44.04 -1.57 -23.20
C GLY A 11 42.86 -2.50 -23.09
N GLY A 12 43.03 -3.62 -22.36
CA GLY A 12 41.92 -4.50 -22.01
C GLY A 12 42.29 -5.90 -21.54
N ALA A 13 43.45 -6.06 -20.91
CA ALA A 13 43.91 -7.37 -20.38
C ALA A 13 43.89 -7.38 -18.84
N GLY A 14 42.76 -7.02 -18.23
CA GLY A 14 42.63 -7.03 -16.76
C GLY A 14 41.42 -7.77 -16.22
N HIS A 15 40.48 -8.21 -17.06
CA HIS A 15 39.21 -8.77 -16.60
C HIS A 15 39.01 -10.28 -16.80
N SER A 16 39.92 -10.98 -17.49
CA SER A 16 39.78 -12.43 -17.68
C SER A 16 40.44 -13.27 -16.58
N GLU A 17 41.45 -12.73 -15.88
CA GLU A 17 42.15 -13.49 -14.82
C GLU A 17 41.34 -13.67 -13.54
N SER A 18 40.50 -12.70 -13.16
CA SER A 18 39.66 -12.82 -11.95
C SER A 18 38.51 -13.82 -12.15
N GLY A 19 37.95 -13.90 -13.35
CA GLY A 19 36.86 -14.83 -13.67
C GLY A 19 37.34 -16.30 -13.72
N VAL A 20 38.54 -16.56 -14.24
CA VAL A 20 39.12 -17.90 -14.25
C VAL A 20 39.43 -18.39 -12.85
N GLN A 21 39.99 -17.53 -11.98
CA GLN A 21 40.26 -17.87 -10.58
C GLN A 21 38.98 -18.13 -9.77
N LEU A 22 37.89 -17.39 -10.03
CA LEU A 22 36.60 -17.61 -9.38
C LEU A 22 35.94 -18.90 -9.86
N ALA A 23 35.98 -19.19 -11.15
CA ALA A 23 35.48 -20.44 -11.73
C ALA A 23 36.18 -21.69 -11.16
N ASP A 24 37.49 -21.62 -10.97
CA ASP A 24 38.25 -22.71 -10.35
C ASP A 24 37.91 -22.94 -8.88
N LYS A 25 37.70 -21.85 -8.12
CA LYS A 25 37.27 -21.92 -6.73
C LYS A 25 35.84 -22.47 -6.56
N LEU A 26 34.97 -22.22 -7.53
CA LEU A 26 33.60 -22.72 -7.55
C LEU A 26 33.47 -24.15 -8.10
N LYS A 27 34.52 -24.69 -8.72
CA LYS A 27 34.51 -25.99 -9.38
C LYS A 27 34.16 -27.15 -8.43
N ILE A 28 34.60 -27.04 -7.17
CA ILE A 28 34.31 -28.04 -6.12
C ILE A 28 32.80 -28.09 -5.79
N PHE A 29 32.13 -26.95 -5.84
CA PHE A 29 30.69 -26.81 -5.51
C PHE A 29 29.75 -27.02 -6.70
N LYS A 30 30.29 -27.15 -7.91
CA LYS A 30 29.54 -27.35 -9.17
C LYS A 30 29.48 -28.83 -9.63
N THR A 31 29.98 -29.75 -8.85
CA THR A 31 29.89 -31.18 -9.17
C THR A 31 28.50 -31.71 -8.86
N ASP A 32 27.90 -32.50 -9.77
CA ASP A 32 26.53 -32.99 -9.65
C ASP A 32 26.29 -33.88 -8.39
N ASN A 33 27.37 -34.38 -7.77
CA ASN A 33 27.33 -35.19 -6.55
C ASN A 33 27.87 -34.46 -5.32
N PHE A 34 27.85 -33.12 -5.28
CA PHE A 34 28.28 -32.38 -4.10
C PHE A 34 27.24 -32.48 -2.98
N ASP A 35 27.62 -33.14 -1.88
CA ASP A 35 26.83 -33.20 -0.64
C ASP A 35 27.32 -32.14 0.34
N PRO A 36 26.51 -31.10 0.63
CA PRO A 36 26.88 -30.04 1.55
C PRO A 36 27.06 -30.53 2.99
N ASP A 37 26.26 -31.49 3.43
CA ASP A 37 26.30 -31.99 4.81
C ASP A 37 27.55 -32.84 5.05
N ALA A 38 27.89 -33.71 4.12
CA ALA A 38 29.14 -34.48 4.16
C ALA A 38 30.37 -33.58 4.12
N TYR A 39 30.34 -32.49 3.33
CA TYR A 39 31.43 -31.50 3.27
C TYR A 39 31.58 -30.76 4.61
N VAL A 40 30.49 -30.26 5.20
CA VAL A 40 30.53 -29.60 6.50
C VAL A 40 31.02 -30.52 7.59
N GLN A 41 30.52 -31.76 7.65
CA GLN A 41 30.91 -32.73 8.65
C GLN A 41 32.42 -33.11 8.55
N SER A 42 32.90 -33.30 7.35
CA SER A 42 34.35 -33.53 7.11
C SER A 42 35.23 -32.39 7.56
N LYS A 43 34.80 -31.14 7.30
CA LYS A 43 35.54 -29.93 7.70
C LYS A 43 35.48 -29.68 9.21
N CYS A 44 34.34 -29.92 9.84
CA CYS A 44 34.19 -29.79 11.30
C CYS A 44 35.04 -30.82 12.07
N GLN A 45 35.29 -32.00 11.50
CA GLN A 45 36.15 -33.03 12.10
C GLN A 45 37.64 -32.76 11.98
N THR A 46 38.05 -32.00 10.94
CA THR A 46 39.47 -31.81 10.59
C THR A 46 40.03 -30.43 10.96
N MET A 47 39.18 -29.44 11.25
CA MET A 47 39.56 -28.02 11.44
C MET A 47 39.28 -27.52 12.85
N ASN A 48 40.12 -26.61 13.35
CA ASN A 48 39.91 -25.92 14.62
C ASN A 48 38.87 -24.79 14.49
N GLU A 49 38.30 -24.34 15.61
CA GLU A 49 37.28 -23.28 15.64
C GLU A 49 37.71 -22.01 14.88
N LYS A 50 38.93 -21.58 14.99
CA LYS A 50 39.47 -20.41 14.27
C LYS A 50 39.51 -20.63 12.76
N GLU A 51 39.85 -21.82 12.33
CA GLU A 51 39.90 -22.22 10.92
C GLU A 51 38.49 -22.35 10.32
N ILE A 52 37.52 -22.85 11.11
CA ILE A 52 36.10 -22.90 10.73
C ILE A 52 35.54 -21.49 10.54
N ARG A 53 35.84 -20.57 11.44
CA ARG A 53 35.42 -19.14 11.29
C ARG A 53 36.03 -18.53 10.03
N HIS A 54 37.30 -18.80 9.75
CA HIS A 54 37.96 -18.34 8.53
C HIS A 54 37.34 -18.97 7.28
N LEU A 55 36.99 -20.25 7.31
CA LEU A 55 36.29 -20.93 6.23
C LEU A 55 34.90 -20.33 5.98
N CYS A 56 34.13 -20.05 7.04
CA CYS A 56 32.83 -19.40 6.90
C CYS A 56 32.95 -17.99 6.27
N SER A 57 33.91 -17.18 6.70
CA SER A 57 34.19 -15.89 6.08
C SER A 57 34.56 -16.05 4.60
N TYR A 58 35.46 -16.98 4.29
CA TYR A 58 35.84 -17.26 2.91
C TYR A 58 34.67 -17.70 2.03
N LEU A 59 33.78 -18.57 2.53
CA LEU A 59 32.59 -19.00 1.80
C LEU A 59 31.59 -17.86 1.58
N GLN A 60 31.46 -16.96 2.56
CA GLN A 60 30.63 -15.75 2.40
C GLN A 60 31.19 -14.81 1.32
N ASP A 61 32.53 -14.62 1.30
CA ASP A 61 33.17 -13.77 0.30
C ASP A 61 33.11 -14.41 -1.10
N LEU A 62 33.22 -15.74 -1.19
CA LEU A 62 33.03 -16.49 -2.44
C LEU A 62 31.58 -16.38 -2.96
N LYS A 63 30.61 -16.43 -2.06
CA LYS A 63 29.17 -16.20 -2.41
C LYS A 63 28.95 -14.79 -2.94
N LYS A 64 29.53 -13.76 -2.29
CA LYS A 64 29.44 -12.38 -2.75
C LYS A 64 30.09 -12.20 -4.11
N ALA A 65 31.32 -12.70 -4.28
CA ALA A 65 32.05 -12.62 -5.53
C ALA A 65 31.32 -13.33 -6.69
N SER A 66 30.73 -14.51 -6.45
CA SER A 66 29.92 -15.22 -7.42
C SER A 66 28.65 -14.45 -7.82
N ALA A 67 27.99 -13.83 -6.86
CA ALA A 67 26.81 -13.01 -7.12
C ALA A 67 27.14 -11.74 -7.92
N GLU A 68 28.29 -11.12 -7.66
CA GLU A 68 28.76 -9.94 -8.42
C GLU A 68 29.17 -10.32 -9.85
N GLU A 69 29.83 -11.44 -10.02
CA GLU A 69 30.21 -11.96 -11.35
C GLU A 69 28.97 -12.31 -12.18
N MET A 70 27.95 -12.94 -11.57
CA MET A 70 26.67 -13.20 -12.22
C MET A 70 25.99 -11.89 -12.65
N ARG A 71 25.93 -10.89 -11.76
CA ARG A 71 25.38 -9.56 -12.10
C ARG A 71 26.17 -8.91 -13.26
N ARG A 72 27.50 -8.95 -13.18
CA ARG A 72 28.37 -8.38 -14.25
C ARG A 72 28.15 -9.08 -15.57
N SER A 73 28.05 -10.42 -15.58
CA SER A 73 27.75 -11.23 -16.76
C SER A 73 26.36 -10.87 -17.35
N VAL A 74 25.33 -10.73 -16.51
CA VAL A 74 23.99 -10.31 -16.95
C VAL A 74 24.04 -8.91 -17.57
N TYR A 75 24.70 -7.94 -16.91
CA TYR A 75 24.83 -6.60 -17.47
C TYR A 75 25.64 -6.55 -18.77
N ALA A 76 26.72 -7.33 -18.88
CA ALA A 76 27.53 -7.39 -20.09
C ALA A 76 26.74 -7.95 -21.28
N ASN A 77 25.86 -8.92 -21.04
CA ASN A 77 25.05 -9.56 -22.07
C ASN A 77 23.68 -8.87 -22.28
N TYR A 78 23.33 -7.88 -21.47
CA TYR A 78 22.01 -7.26 -21.52
C TYR A 78 21.73 -6.61 -22.89
N SER A 79 22.70 -5.92 -23.49
CA SER A 79 22.56 -5.29 -24.80
C SER A 79 22.42 -6.32 -25.93
N ALA A 80 23.12 -7.47 -25.83
CA ALA A 80 22.97 -8.57 -26.76
C ALA A 80 21.59 -9.22 -26.64
N PHE A 81 21.12 -9.42 -25.42
CA PHE A 81 19.80 -9.98 -25.15
C PHE A 81 18.67 -9.09 -25.68
N ILE A 82 18.75 -7.75 -25.48
CA ILE A 82 17.78 -6.81 -26.05
C ILE A 82 17.81 -6.83 -27.58
N ARG A 83 18.99 -6.92 -28.18
CA ARG A 83 19.12 -6.99 -29.65
C ARG A 83 18.47 -8.26 -30.18
N THR A 84 18.79 -9.45 -29.63
CA THR A 84 18.20 -10.73 -30.07
C THR A 84 16.70 -10.79 -29.82
N SER A 85 16.21 -10.20 -28.72
CA SER A 85 14.77 -10.08 -28.46
C SER A 85 14.07 -9.20 -29.51
N LYS A 86 14.72 -8.12 -29.92
CA LYS A 86 14.20 -7.26 -30.99
C LYS A 86 14.23 -7.97 -32.35
N GLU A 87 15.33 -8.66 -32.70
CA GLU A 87 15.45 -9.43 -33.93
C GLU A 87 14.40 -10.55 -34.00
N ILE A 88 14.10 -11.22 -32.88
CA ILE A 88 13.02 -12.23 -32.79
C ILE A 88 11.66 -11.57 -33.04
N SER A 89 11.39 -10.41 -32.45
CA SER A 89 10.13 -9.69 -32.66
C SER A 89 9.97 -9.19 -34.11
N ASP A 90 11.06 -8.74 -34.70
CA ASP A 90 11.07 -8.31 -36.13
C ASP A 90 10.81 -9.52 -37.06
N LEU A 91 11.43 -10.69 -36.76
CA LEU A 91 11.16 -11.97 -37.48
C LEU A 91 9.73 -12.47 -37.30
N GLU A 92 9.15 -12.34 -36.10
CA GLU A 92 7.72 -12.63 -35.88
C GLU A 92 6.83 -11.75 -36.73
N GLY A 93 7.14 -10.46 -36.83
CA GLY A 93 6.44 -9.51 -37.68
C GLY A 93 6.53 -9.89 -39.17
N GLU A 94 7.71 -10.30 -39.65
CA GLU A 94 7.93 -10.75 -41.03
C GLU A 94 7.18 -12.05 -41.32
N LEU A 95 7.18 -13.01 -40.39
CA LEU A 95 6.44 -14.27 -40.51
C LEU A 95 4.93 -14.03 -40.58
N LEU A 96 4.40 -13.09 -39.77
CA LEU A 96 2.98 -12.70 -39.85
C LEU A 96 2.64 -12.05 -41.18
N SER A 97 3.54 -11.22 -41.70
CA SER A 97 3.39 -10.61 -43.03
C SER A 97 3.37 -11.66 -44.14
N ILE A 98 4.31 -12.61 -44.12
CA ILE A 98 4.37 -13.72 -45.10
C ILE A 98 3.12 -14.60 -44.98
N ARG A 99 2.65 -14.89 -43.77
CA ARG A 99 1.40 -15.66 -43.54
C ARG A 99 0.18 -14.93 -44.14
N ASN A 100 0.10 -13.61 -43.96
CA ASN A 100 -0.97 -12.81 -44.54
C ASN A 100 -0.90 -12.77 -46.08
N LEU A 101 0.32 -12.66 -46.66
CA LEU A 101 0.51 -12.72 -48.11
C LEU A 101 0.13 -14.09 -48.67
N LEU A 102 0.50 -15.18 -48.01
CA LEU A 102 0.11 -16.54 -48.39
C LEU A 102 -1.42 -16.75 -48.27
N SER A 103 -2.05 -16.18 -47.26
CA SER A 103 -3.51 -16.24 -47.08
C SER A 103 -4.24 -15.47 -48.19
N THR A 104 -3.72 -14.27 -48.55
CA THR A 104 -4.28 -13.49 -49.67
C THR A 104 -4.07 -14.17 -51.04
N GLN A 105 -2.90 -14.79 -51.26
CA GLN A 105 -2.66 -15.60 -52.46
C GLN A 105 -3.59 -16.83 -52.51
N ALA A 106 -3.77 -17.52 -51.39
CA ALA A 106 -4.67 -18.66 -51.35
C ALA A 106 -6.13 -18.22 -51.62
N ALA A 107 -6.57 -17.07 -51.08
CA ALA A 107 -7.88 -16.52 -51.38
C ALA A 107 -8.05 -16.14 -52.84
N LEU A 108 -7.00 -15.55 -53.46
CA LEU A 108 -6.99 -15.24 -54.90
C LEU A 108 -7.02 -16.50 -55.79
N VAL A 109 -6.28 -17.56 -55.41
CA VAL A 109 -6.28 -18.84 -56.12
C VAL A 109 -7.66 -19.52 -55.97
N HIS A 110 -8.29 -19.48 -54.79
CA HIS A 110 -9.67 -19.99 -54.62
C HIS A 110 -10.68 -19.18 -55.39
N GLY A 111 -10.58 -17.83 -55.39
CA GLY A 111 -11.44 -16.98 -56.20
C GLY A 111 -11.27 -17.16 -57.71
N LEU A 112 -10.08 -17.51 -58.17
CA LEU A 112 -9.84 -17.88 -59.58
C LEU A 112 -10.35 -19.30 -59.88
N ALA A 113 -10.28 -20.24 -58.95
CA ALA A 113 -10.77 -21.60 -59.09
C ALA A 113 -12.33 -21.64 -59.10
N ASP A 114 -12.96 -20.83 -58.25
CA ASP A 114 -14.41 -20.68 -58.22
C ASP A 114 -14.99 -19.85 -59.39
N GLY A 115 -14.14 -18.96 -59.97
CA GLY A 115 -14.52 -18.11 -61.12
C GLY A 115 -14.38 -18.78 -62.48
N VAL A 116 -13.92 -20.04 -62.57
CA VAL A 116 -13.85 -20.79 -63.84
C VAL A 116 -14.83 -21.94 -63.79
N HIS A 117 -16.12 -21.62 -63.67
CA HIS A 117 -17.17 -22.45 -64.18
C HIS A 117 -17.41 -22.06 -65.64
N ILE A 118 -16.74 -22.75 -66.54
CA ILE A 118 -17.15 -22.78 -67.94
C ILE A 118 -18.43 -23.59 -67.97
N ASP A 119 -19.58 -22.91 -67.87
CA ASP A 119 -20.83 -23.47 -68.32
C ASP A 119 -20.72 -23.60 -69.84
N SER A 120 -20.52 -24.83 -70.23
CA SER A 120 -20.55 -25.26 -71.60
C SER A 120 -21.87 -24.86 -72.26
N ILE A 121 -21.72 -24.06 -73.29
CA ILE A 121 -22.67 -23.90 -74.35
C ILE A 121 -23.04 -25.31 -74.88
N THR A 122 -24.21 -25.78 -74.56
CA THR A 122 -24.97 -26.69 -75.39
C THR A 122 -26.45 -26.42 -75.10
N ALA A 123 -26.88 -25.71 -76.01
CA ALA A 123 -27.68 -26.18 -77.16
C ALA A 123 -29.14 -26.38 -76.77
N SER A 124 -29.83 -25.48 -77.28
CA SER A 124 -30.70 -25.66 -78.43
C SER A 124 -31.81 -26.66 -78.26
N SER A 125 -32.83 -26.09 -78.57
CA SER A 125 -33.92 -26.54 -79.49
C SER A 125 -35.15 -27.23 -78.92
N GLU A 126 -36.11 -26.64 -79.34
CA GLU A 126 -37.40 -27.22 -79.89
C GLU A 126 -38.41 -27.63 -78.82
N ALA A 127 -39.61 -27.37 -78.97
CA ALA A 127 -40.44 -26.89 -80.03
C ALA A 127 -41.83 -26.68 -79.47
N SER A 128 -42.50 -25.82 -80.18
CA SER A 128 -43.89 -25.91 -80.61
C SER A 128 -44.96 -25.90 -79.53
N ALA A 129 -45.80 -25.10 -79.74
CA ALA A 129 -46.76 -24.64 -80.62
C ALA A 129 -48.13 -24.47 -79.93
N GLU A 130 -48.64 -23.41 -80.29
CA GLU A 130 -50.01 -23.14 -80.70
C GLU A 130 -51.04 -22.74 -79.62
N ASP A 131 -51.47 -21.61 -79.91
CA ASP A 131 -52.82 -21.05 -80.08
C ASP A 131 -53.53 -20.63 -78.77
N ASP A 132 -53.78 -19.38 -78.66
CA ASP A 132 -55.06 -18.79 -79.03
C ASP A 132 -55.10 -17.26 -78.98
N LEU A 133 -55.65 -16.68 -79.95
CA LEU A 133 -55.90 -15.27 -80.17
C LEU A 133 -56.84 -14.66 -79.13
N SER A 134 -56.46 -13.55 -78.60
CA SER A 134 -57.39 -12.42 -78.50
C SER A 134 -56.64 -11.10 -78.33
N SER A 135 -56.88 -10.25 -79.23
CA SER A 135 -56.51 -8.87 -79.40
C SER A 135 -56.63 -8.04 -78.12
N VAL A 136 -55.57 -7.50 -77.69
CA VAL A 136 -55.55 -6.28 -76.89
C VAL A 136 -54.51 -5.34 -77.54
N GLU A 137 -54.95 -4.13 -77.81
CA GLU A 137 -54.32 -3.02 -78.46
C GLU A 137 -52.84 -2.81 -77.97
N ASP A 138 -51.92 -2.74 -78.93
CA ASP A 138 -50.55 -2.30 -78.82
C ASP A 138 -50.49 -0.86 -78.27
N ARG A 139 -50.55 -0.72 -76.99
CA ARG A 139 -49.96 0.42 -76.34
C ARG A 139 -48.51 0.03 -75.99
N GLU A 140 -47.54 0.67 -76.64
CA GLU A 140 -46.09 0.54 -76.18
C GLU A 140 -46.04 0.75 -74.70
N PRO A 141 -45.51 -0.23 -73.92
CA PRO A 141 -45.42 -0.09 -72.49
C PRO A 141 -44.59 1.18 -72.17
N SER A 142 -45.13 2.01 -71.26
CA SER A 142 -44.47 3.22 -70.80
C SER A 142 -43.05 2.88 -70.28
N ASP A 143 -42.10 3.78 -70.45
CA ASP A 143 -40.69 3.56 -69.95
C ASP A 143 -40.66 3.11 -68.48
N VAL A 144 -41.62 3.56 -67.68
CA VAL A 144 -41.79 3.16 -66.29
C VAL A 144 -42.27 1.71 -66.14
N GLN A 145 -43.10 1.22 -67.09
CA GLN A 145 -43.57 -0.19 -67.10
C GLN A 145 -42.43 -1.13 -67.53
N LYS A 146 -41.64 -0.77 -68.54
CA LYS A 146 -40.45 -1.54 -68.96
C LYS A 146 -39.46 -1.63 -67.82
N TRP A 147 -39.14 -0.49 -67.17
CA TRP A 147 -38.22 -0.44 -66.02
C TRP A 147 -38.73 -1.27 -64.83
N SER A 148 -40.04 -1.27 -64.51
CA SER A 148 -40.60 -2.06 -63.39
C SER A 148 -40.51 -3.56 -63.61
N LEU A 149 -40.46 -4.03 -64.86
CA LEU A 149 -40.26 -5.45 -65.22
C LEU A 149 -38.77 -5.84 -65.19
N GLU A 150 -37.86 -4.94 -65.57
CA GLU A 150 -36.40 -5.19 -65.59
C GLU A 150 -35.75 -4.99 -64.20
N PHE A 151 -36.40 -4.26 -63.27
CA PHE A 151 -35.84 -3.89 -61.96
C PHE A 151 -35.43 -5.10 -61.09
N PRO A 152 -36.23 -6.21 -60.97
CA PRO A 152 -35.81 -7.38 -60.22
C PRO A 152 -34.52 -8.02 -60.74
N ASP A 153 -34.38 -8.11 -62.06
CA ASP A 153 -33.22 -8.69 -62.74
C ASP A 153 -31.98 -7.85 -62.53
N ILE A 154 -32.11 -6.51 -62.63
CA ILE A 154 -31.01 -5.57 -62.33
C ILE A 154 -30.52 -5.74 -60.87
N LEU A 155 -31.46 -5.84 -59.94
CA LEU A 155 -31.09 -6.04 -58.52
C LEU A 155 -30.43 -7.40 -58.27
N ASP A 156 -30.91 -8.48 -58.90
CA ASP A 156 -30.31 -9.79 -58.77
C ASP A 156 -28.86 -9.81 -59.33
N VAL A 157 -28.60 -9.08 -60.42
CA VAL A 157 -27.23 -8.88 -60.96
C VAL A 157 -26.35 -8.08 -59.96
N LEU A 158 -26.84 -6.93 -59.47
CA LEU A 158 -26.10 -6.11 -58.51
C LEU A 158 -25.80 -6.86 -57.22
N LEU A 159 -26.74 -7.68 -56.74
CA LEU A 159 -26.55 -8.53 -55.55
C LEU A 159 -25.52 -9.65 -55.83
N ALA A 160 -25.58 -10.29 -57.00
CA ALA A 160 -24.58 -11.29 -57.39
C ALA A 160 -23.18 -10.72 -57.53
N GLU A 161 -23.05 -9.48 -58.05
CA GLU A 161 -21.80 -8.73 -58.16
C GLU A 161 -21.32 -8.13 -56.83
N ARG A 162 -22.10 -8.24 -55.73
CA ARG A 162 -21.80 -7.61 -54.42
C ARG A 162 -21.67 -6.09 -54.45
N ARG A 163 -22.32 -5.42 -55.40
CA ARG A 163 -22.34 -3.95 -55.52
C ARG A 163 -23.43 -3.36 -54.61
N VAL A 164 -23.14 -3.40 -53.28
CA VAL A 164 -24.14 -3.07 -52.24
C VAL A 164 -24.65 -1.64 -52.36
N ASP A 165 -23.76 -0.67 -52.56
CA ASP A 165 -24.14 0.75 -52.65
C ASP A 165 -25.07 1.02 -53.83
N GLU A 166 -24.76 0.44 -54.98
CA GLU A 166 -25.57 0.60 -56.20
C GLU A 166 -26.94 -0.16 -56.08
N ALA A 167 -26.96 -1.31 -55.35
CA ALA A 167 -28.20 -2.01 -55.07
C ALA A 167 -29.09 -1.20 -54.10
N LEU A 168 -28.49 -0.51 -53.11
CA LEU A 168 -29.22 0.41 -52.23
C LEU A 168 -29.79 1.62 -52.99
N ASP A 169 -28.97 2.22 -53.88
CA ASP A 169 -29.43 3.35 -54.68
C ASP A 169 -30.56 2.95 -55.67
N ALA A 170 -30.48 1.73 -56.23
CA ALA A 170 -31.55 1.19 -57.07
C ALA A 170 -32.83 0.92 -56.29
N LEU A 171 -32.75 0.42 -55.02
CA LEU A 171 -33.91 0.22 -54.14
C LEU A 171 -34.55 1.56 -53.74
N ASP A 172 -33.76 2.56 -53.39
CA ASP A 172 -34.24 3.91 -53.05
C ASP A 172 -34.93 4.58 -54.28
N GLU A 173 -34.34 4.42 -55.48
CA GLU A 173 -34.95 4.89 -56.71
C GLU A 173 -36.26 4.18 -57.03
N ALA A 174 -36.31 2.86 -56.81
CA ALA A 174 -37.55 2.07 -56.99
C ALA A 174 -38.68 2.52 -56.04
N ASP A 175 -38.38 2.80 -54.80
CA ASP A 175 -39.34 3.38 -53.85
C ASP A 175 -39.85 4.77 -54.30
N ARG A 176 -38.94 5.60 -54.81
CA ARG A 176 -39.30 6.90 -55.37
C ARG A 176 -40.21 6.77 -56.57
N ILE A 177 -39.87 5.89 -57.50
CA ILE A 177 -40.68 5.64 -58.71
C ILE A 177 -42.05 5.04 -58.33
N ALA A 178 -42.11 4.09 -57.39
CA ALA A 178 -43.34 3.50 -56.92
C ALA A 178 -44.28 4.55 -56.27
N THR A 179 -43.72 5.50 -55.49
CA THR A 179 -44.48 6.60 -54.90
C THR A 179 -44.97 7.61 -55.89
N GLU A 180 -44.13 7.99 -56.88
CA GLU A 180 -44.53 8.87 -57.99
C GLU A 180 -45.59 8.23 -58.89
N ALA A 181 -45.40 6.94 -59.24
CA ALA A 181 -46.36 6.21 -60.07
C ALA A 181 -47.74 6.10 -59.40
N LYS A 182 -47.74 5.93 -58.05
CA LYS A 182 -49.02 5.95 -57.29
C LYS A 182 -49.68 7.32 -57.30
N GLN A 183 -48.86 8.40 -57.18
CA GLN A 183 -49.39 9.79 -57.22
C GLN A 183 -49.93 10.18 -58.58
N ARG A 184 -49.19 9.81 -59.67
CA ARG A 184 -49.50 10.18 -61.05
C ARG A 184 -50.40 9.19 -61.77
N GLN A 185 -50.75 8.06 -61.11
CA GLN A 185 -51.60 6.98 -61.71
C GLN A 185 -51.04 6.43 -63.04
N THR A 186 -49.73 6.38 -63.17
CA THR A 186 -49.05 5.93 -64.40
C THR A 186 -48.92 4.41 -64.50
N LEU A 187 -49.08 3.67 -63.38
CA LEU A 187 -49.05 2.23 -63.28
C LEU A 187 -50.38 1.76 -62.74
N SER A 188 -50.85 0.54 -63.13
CA SER A 188 -52.02 -0.08 -62.56
C SER A 188 -51.80 -0.47 -61.08
N ALA A 189 -52.89 -0.60 -60.32
CA ALA A 189 -52.78 -0.97 -58.91
C ALA A 189 -52.13 -2.36 -58.70
N ALA A 190 -52.30 -3.28 -59.69
CA ALA A 190 -51.67 -4.59 -59.63
C ALA A 190 -50.13 -4.51 -59.89
N GLU A 191 -49.67 -3.65 -60.81
CA GLU A 191 -48.28 -3.43 -61.13
C GLU A 191 -47.56 -2.70 -59.96
N ILE A 192 -48.17 -1.73 -59.30
CA ILE A 192 -47.65 -1.07 -58.11
C ILE A 192 -47.46 -2.09 -56.98
N LEU A 193 -48.47 -2.98 -56.78
CA LEU A 193 -48.36 -4.02 -55.75
C LEU A 193 -47.30 -5.08 -56.10
N SER A 194 -47.05 -5.41 -57.35
CA SER A 194 -46.00 -6.34 -57.76
C SER A 194 -44.63 -5.71 -57.55
N LEU A 195 -44.46 -4.44 -57.92
CA LEU A 195 -43.23 -3.68 -57.72
C LEU A 195 -42.93 -3.54 -56.21
N GLN A 196 -43.91 -3.20 -55.38
CA GLN A 196 -43.74 -3.11 -53.94
C GLN A 196 -43.34 -4.43 -53.31
N ARG A 197 -43.90 -5.56 -53.80
CA ARG A 197 -43.49 -6.89 -53.34
C ARG A 197 -42.07 -7.23 -53.77
N ALA A 198 -41.65 -6.91 -54.97
CA ALA A 198 -40.29 -7.09 -55.46
C ALA A 198 -39.28 -6.25 -54.65
N ILE A 199 -39.59 -4.96 -54.40
CA ILE A 199 -38.77 -4.09 -53.57
C ILE A 199 -38.65 -4.68 -52.15
N SER A 200 -39.72 -5.09 -51.51
CA SER A 200 -39.69 -5.65 -50.15
C SER A 200 -38.92 -6.98 -50.07
N TYR A 201 -39.09 -7.85 -51.10
CA TYR A 201 -38.34 -9.11 -51.20
C TYR A 201 -36.82 -8.88 -51.34
N HIS A 202 -36.41 -8.06 -52.29
CA HIS A 202 -34.97 -7.79 -52.48
C HIS A 202 -34.37 -6.99 -51.36
N ARG A 203 -35.13 -6.09 -50.70
CA ARG A 203 -34.70 -5.38 -49.49
C ARG A 203 -34.42 -6.38 -48.34
N GLN A 204 -35.33 -7.36 -48.15
CA GLN A 204 -35.12 -8.40 -47.13
C GLN A 204 -33.95 -9.31 -47.49
N LYS A 205 -33.80 -9.73 -48.77
CA LYS A 205 -32.71 -10.55 -49.25
C LYS A 205 -31.36 -9.87 -49.05
N LEU A 206 -31.24 -8.57 -49.39
CA LEU A 206 -30.04 -7.77 -49.15
C LEU A 206 -29.73 -7.60 -47.67
N ALA A 207 -30.77 -7.34 -46.85
CA ALA A 207 -30.61 -7.25 -45.39
C ALA A 207 -30.06 -8.54 -44.77
N ASP A 208 -30.56 -9.70 -45.22
CA ASP A 208 -30.10 -11.00 -44.73
C ASP A 208 -28.65 -11.32 -45.18
N GLN A 209 -28.28 -11.00 -46.42
CA GLN A 209 -26.93 -11.14 -46.92
C GLN A 209 -25.93 -10.23 -46.15
N LEU A 210 -26.32 -8.99 -45.88
CA LEU A 210 -25.51 -8.06 -45.09
C LEU A 210 -25.37 -8.53 -43.63
N ALA A 211 -26.46 -9.05 -43.06
CA ALA A 211 -26.44 -9.62 -41.72
C ALA A 211 -25.50 -10.84 -41.64
N GLU A 212 -25.53 -11.74 -42.63
CA GLU A 212 -24.61 -12.88 -42.73
C GLU A 212 -23.18 -12.43 -42.90
N ALA A 213 -22.92 -11.43 -43.73
CA ALA A 213 -21.58 -10.86 -43.93
C ALA A 213 -21.02 -10.25 -42.65
N THR A 214 -21.85 -9.60 -41.82
CA THR A 214 -21.41 -9.04 -40.52
C THR A 214 -21.05 -10.12 -39.50
N CYS A 215 -21.65 -11.32 -39.60
CA CYS A 215 -21.36 -12.46 -38.71
C CYS A 215 -20.04 -13.18 -39.06
N GLN A 216 -19.41 -12.91 -40.20
CA GLN A 216 -18.17 -13.54 -40.60
C GLN A 216 -16.98 -12.94 -39.83
N SER A 217 -16.21 -13.77 -39.15
CA SER A 217 -15.04 -13.37 -38.34
C SER A 217 -13.91 -12.72 -39.15
N SER A 218 -13.92 -12.85 -40.46
CA SER A 218 -12.93 -12.27 -41.39
C SER A 218 -13.25 -10.82 -41.80
N THR A 219 -14.42 -10.31 -41.47
CA THR A 219 -14.87 -8.96 -41.88
C THR A 219 -14.04 -7.88 -41.22
N ARG A 220 -13.42 -7.01 -42.03
CA ARG A 220 -12.61 -5.89 -41.54
C ARG A 220 -13.50 -4.80 -40.94
N GLY A 221 -12.97 -3.98 -40.03
CA GLY A 221 -13.73 -2.92 -39.36
C GLY A 221 -14.40 -1.92 -40.33
N VAL A 222 -13.79 -1.65 -41.48
CA VAL A 222 -14.36 -0.77 -42.51
C VAL A 222 -15.57 -1.45 -43.19
N GLU A 223 -15.45 -2.72 -43.53
CA GLU A 223 -16.51 -3.53 -44.14
C GLU A 223 -17.68 -3.71 -43.18
N LEU A 224 -17.40 -3.91 -41.89
CA LEU A 224 -18.38 -4.01 -40.82
C LEU A 224 -19.23 -2.72 -40.70
N ARG A 225 -18.54 -1.54 -40.73
CA ARG A 225 -19.23 -0.25 -40.71
C ARG A 225 -20.09 -0.03 -41.95
N ALA A 226 -19.52 -0.35 -43.14
CA ALA A 226 -20.27 -0.24 -44.40
C ALA A 226 -21.53 -1.12 -44.37
N ALA A 227 -21.44 -2.38 -43.95
CA ALA A 227 -22.56 -3.27 -43.82
C ALA A 227 -23.59 -2.78 -42.80
N ALA A 228 -23.18 -2.28 -41.65
CA ALA A 228 -24.06 -1.70 -40.65
C ALA A 228 -24.78 -0.41 -41.16
N SER A 229 -24.05 0.45 -41.89
CA SER A 229 -24.62 1.65 -42.53
C SER A 229 -25.66 1.27 -43.60
N ALA A 230 -25.35 0.27 -44.43
CA ALA A 230 -26.26 -0.26 -45.43
C ALA A 230 -27.54 -0.83 -44.79
N LEU A 231 -27.41 -1.62 -43.73
CA LEU A 231 -28.58 -2.15 -42.97
C LEU A 231 -29.42 -1.02 -42.35
N LYS A 232 -28.78 0.02 -41.83
CA LYS A 232 -29.51 1.19 -41.30
C LYS A 232 -30.28 1.90 -42.41
N ARG A 233 -29.66 2.06 -43.61
CA ARG A 233 -30.34 2.64 -44.80
C ARG A 233 -31.57 1.83 -45.24
N LEU A 234 -31.49 0.50 -45.10
CA LEU A 234 -32.62 -0.40 -45.36
C LEU A 234 -33.76 -0.30 -44.32
N GLY A 235 -33.60 0.50 -43.28
CA GLY A 235 -34.60 0.70 -42.23
C GLY A 235 -34.50 -0.30 -41.05
N ASP A 236 -33.48 -1.19 -41.04
CA ASP A 236 -33.27 -2.19 -39.97
C ASP A 236 -32.14 -1.76 -39.03
N GLY A 237 -32.20 -0.51 -38.54
CA GLY A 237 -31.23 0.09 -37.66
C GLY A 237 -30.96 -0.69 -36.37
N PRO A 238 -31.97 -1.13 -35.61
CA PRO A 238 -31.78 -1.89 -34.38
C PRO A 238 -31.04 -3.21 -34.60
N ARG A 239 -31.34 -3.96 -35.65
CA ARG A 239 -30.64 -5.18 -36.03
C ARG A 239 -29.20 -4.89 -36.44
N ALA A 240 -28.96 -3.82 -37.20
CA ALA A 240 -27.64 -3.39 -37.60
C ALA A 240 -26.75 -3.07 -36.39
N HIS A 241 -27.29 -2.35 -35.39
CA HIS A 241 -26.55 -2.00 -34.17
C HIS A 241 -26.23 -3.22 -33.30
N SER A 242 -27.20 -4.11 -33.10
CA SER A 242 -27.00 -5.39 -32.43
C SER A 242 -25.90 -6.23 -33.08
N LEU A 243 -25.93 -6.35 -34.44
CA LEU A 243 -24.92 -7.11 -35.19
C LEU A 243 -23.52 -6.46 -35.06
N LEU A 244 -23.42 -5.13 -35.13
CA LEU A 244 -22.19 -4.40 -34.91
C LEU A 244 -21.57 -4.70 -33.54
N LEU A 245 -22.39 -4.62 -32.47
CA LEU A 245 -21.95 -4.92 -31.10
C LEU A 245 -21.57 -6.38 -30.92
N ASN A 246 -22.29 -7.31 -31.57
CA ASN A 246 -21.98 -8.75 -31.52
C ASN A 246 -20.66 -9.05 -32.22
N ALA A 247 -20.38 -8.46 -33.37
CA ALA A 247 -19.11 -8.63 -34.09
C ALA A 247 -17.90 -8.15 -33.20
N HIS A 248 -18.06 -6.99 -32.52
CA HIS A 248 -17.06 -6.53 -31.55
C HIS A 248 -16.95 -7.45 -30.33
N ASN A 249 -18.06 -8.04 -29.88
CA ASN A 249 -18.07 -9.00 -28.79
C ASN A 249 -17.30 -10.29 -29.15
N GLU A 250 -17.52 -10.86 -30.33
CA GLU A 250 -16.80 -12.05 -30.80
C GLU A 250 -15.30 -11.79 -30.92
N LYS A 251 -14.92 -10.64 -31.52
CA LYS A 251 -13.52 -10.20 -31.59
C LYS A 251 -12.91 -10.07 -30.19
N LEU A 252 -13.66 -9.51 -29.24
CA LEU A 252 -13.21 -9.36 -27.86
C LEU A 252 -13.02 -10.73 -27.19
N GLN A 253 -13.99 -11.63 -27.33
CA GLN A 253 -13.93 -12.98 -26.77
C GLN A 253 -12.73 -13.77 -27.34
N HIS A 254 -12.51 -13.70 -28.65
CA HIS A 254 -11.36 -14.32 -29.29
C HIS A 254 -10.04 -13.77 -28.73
N ASN A 255 -9.87 -12.44 -28.66
CA ASN A 255 -8.65 -11.82 -28.14
C ASN A 255 -8.43 -12.14 -26.64
N MET A 256 -9.49 -12.18 -25.85
CA MET A 256 -9.39 -12.53 -24.42
C MET A 256 -8.93 -13.98 -24.20
N GLN A 257 -9.32 -14.91 -25.06
CA GLN A 257 -8.89 -16.31 -24.99
C GLN A 257 -7.40 -16.50 -25.31
N THR A 258 -6.79 -15.60 -26.07
CA THR A 258 -5.35 -15.66 -26.40
C THR A 258 -4.46 -15.17 -25.28
N ILE A 259 -5.00 -14.42 -24.30
CA ILE A 259 -4.24 -13.86 -23.18
C ILE A 259 -4.30 -14.85 -22.02
N HIS A 260 -3.20 -15.54 -21.79
CA HIS A 260 -3.07 -16.46 -20.66
C HIS A 260 -2.31 -15.82 -19.48
N PRO A 261 -2.77 -16.01 -18.23
CA PRO A 261 -2.02 -15.59 -17.07
C PRO A 261 -0.74 -16.42 -16.98
N THR A 262 0.42 -15.79 -17.08
CA THR A 262 1.71 -16.46 -16.90
C THR A 262 1.99 -16.55 -15.40
N THR A 263 2.38 -17.73 -14.92
CA THR A 263 2.66 -18.01 -13.50
C THR A 263 3.85 -17.22 -12.94
N THR A 264 4.66 -16.63 -13.81
CA THR A 264 5.89 -15.90 -13.45
C THR A 264 5.76 -14.39 -13.49
N SER A 265 4.70 -13.84 -14.10
CA SER A 265 4.49 -12.39 -14.14
C SER A 265 3.53 -11.95 -13.05
N TYR A 266 3.91 -10.88 -12.35
CA TYR A 266 2.99 -10.14 -11.50
C TYR A 266 1.70 -9.82 -12.27
N GLY A 267 0.55 -9.93 -11.60
CA GLY A 267 -0.76 -9.69 -12.19
C GLY A 267 -0.91 -8.38 -12.97
N GLY A 268 0.00 -7.40 -12.76
CA GLY A 268 0.08 -6.15 -13.50
C GLY A 268 0.27 -6.31 -15.00
N ALA A 269 1.16 -7.19 -15.45
CA ALA A 269 1.40 -7.42 -16.88
C ALA A 269 0.18 -8.06 -17.57
N TYR A 270 -0.45 -9.04 -16.91
CA TYR A 270 -1.69 -9.63 -17.38
C TYR A 270 -2.81 -8.61 -17.46
N THR A 271 -2.98 -7.80 -16.40
CA THR A 271 -3.99 -6.73 -16.35
C THR A 271 -3.75 -5.68 -17.43
N ALA A 272 -2.49 -5.31 -17.71
CA ALA A 272 -2.15 -4.35 -18.75
C ALA A 272 -2.52 -4.88 -20.15
N ALA A 273 -2.12 -6.12 -20.48
CA ALA A 273 -2.43 -6.73 -21.76
C ALA A 273 -3.96 -6.89 -21.95
N LEU A 274 -4.66 -7.37 -20.93
CA LEU A 274 -6.11 -7.51 -20.97
C LEU A 274 -6.81 -6.17 -21.08
N SER A 275 -6.39 -5.15 -20.31
CA SER A 275 -6.95 -3.79 -20.37
C SER A 275 -6.80 -3.19 -21.75
N GLN A 276 -5.60 -3.29 -22.34
CA GLN A 276 -5.35 -2.76 -23.66
C GLN A 276 -6.28 -3.37 -24.70
N GLN A 277 -6.49 -4.68 -24.69
CA GLN A 277 -7.38 -5.36 -25.63
C GLN A 277 -8.84 -4.98 -25.42
N VAL A 278 -9.33 -5.09 -24.18
CA VAL A 278 -10.76 -4.84 -23.87
C VAL A 278 -11.13 -3.40 -24.15
N PHE A 279 -10.38 -2.43 -23.61
CA PHE A 279 -10.74 -1.01 -23.75
C PHE A 279 -10.46 -0.46 -25.14
N SER A 280 -9.52 -1.03 -25.91
CA SER A 280 -9.35 -0.66 -27.32
C SER A 280 -10.53 -1.10 -28.18
N ILE A 281 -11.05 -2.31 -27.95
CA ILE A 281 -12.23 -2.81 -28.67
C ILE A 281 -13.50 -2.05 -28.27
N ILE A 282 -13.69 -1.75 -26.99
CA ILE A 282 -14.78 -0.87 -26.54
C ILE A 282 -14.69 0.51 -27.21
N SER A 283 -13.48 1.08 -27.29
CA SER A 283 -13.25 2.35 -27.96
C SER A 283 -13.53 2.28 -29.47
N GLN A 284 -13.21 1.16 -30.14
CA GLN A 284 -13.53 0.94 -31.53
C GLN A 284 -15.05 0.84 -31.74
N ALA A 285 -15.74 0.04 -30.91
CA ALA A 285 -17.20 -0.11 -30.95
C ALA A 285 -17.92 1.23 -30.72
N LEU A 286 -17.42 2.07 -29.79
CA LEU A 286 -17.93 3.42 -29.55
C LEU A 286 -17.77 4.29 -30.82
N ASN A 287 -16.58 4.31 -31.43
CA ASN A 287 -16.35 5.09 -32.64
C ASN A 287 -17.21 4.61 -33.81
N ASP A 288 -17.28 3.29 -34.04
CA ASP A 288 -18.05 2.69 -35.12
C ASP A 288 -19.56 2.94 -34.92
N SER A 289 -20.06 2.85 -33.68
CA SER A 289 -21.44 3.16 -33.37
C SER A 289 -21.78 4.64 -33.60
N LEU A 290 -20.90 5.56 -33.16
CA LEU A 290 -21.10 7.01 -33.36
C LEU A 290 -21.04 7.39 -34.86
N GLU A 291 -20.14 6.78 -35.63
CA GLU A 291 -19.98 7.05 -37.07
C GLU A 291 -21.22 6.59 -37.85
N VAL A 292 -21.77 5.40 -37.54
CA VAL A 292 -22.88 4.83 -38.27
C VAL A 292 -24.24 5.34 -37.75
N PHE A 293 -24.47 5.40 -36.43
CA PHE A 293 -25.77 5.68 -35.82
C PHE A 293 -25.91 7.10 -35.27
N GLY A 294 -24.76 7.81 -35.09
CA GLY A 294 -24.78 9.15 -34.52
C GLY A 294 -25.06 9.12 -33.00
N GLU A 295 -25.61 10.23 -32.49
CA GLU A 295 -25.92 10.42 -31.05
C GLU A 295 -27.36 10.05 -30.68
N GLU A 296 -28.00 9.15 -31.39
CA GLU A 296 -29.34 8.71 -31.02
C GLU A 296 -29.36 8.00 -29.67
N SER A 297 -30.23 8.44 -28.77
CA SER A 297 -30.27 7.99 -27.37
C SER A 297 -30.54 6.48 -27.20
N SER A 298 -31.28 5.87 -28.12
CA SER A 298 -31.58 4.43 -28.09
C SER A 298 -30.28 3.60 -28.28
N TYR A 299 -29.54 3.88 -29.32
CA TYR A 299 -28.29 3.17 -29.64
C TYR A 299 -27.19 3.47 -28.63
N ALA A 300 -27.10 4.73 -28.17
CA ALA A 300 -26.14 5.12 -27.10
C ALA A 300 -26.43 4.33 -25.82
N SER A 301 -27.67 4.14 -25.44
CA SER A 301 -28.06 3.36 -24.25
C SER A 301 -27.66 1.88 -24.36
N GLU A 302 -27.93 1.26 -25.51
CA GLU A 302 -27.59 -0.14 -25.80
C GLU A 302 -26.05 -0.32 -25.76
N LEU A 303 -25.31 0.61 -26.38
CA LEU A 303 -23.83 0.62 -26.34
C LEU A 303 -23.28 0.72 -24.90
N VAL A 304 -23.85 1.60 -24.07
CA VAL A 304 -23.42 1.74 -22.65
C VAL A 304 -23.68 0.45 -21.88
N ILE A 305 -24.84 -0.20 -22.08
CA ILE A 305 -25.17 -1.48 -21.44
C ILE A 305 -24.17 -2.55 -21.88
N TRP A 306 -23.91 -2.64 -23.19
CA TRP A 306 -22.94 -3.59 -23.74
C TRP A 306 -21.52 -3.33 -23.18
N ALA A 307 -21.05 -2.10 -23.19
CA ALA A 307 -19.72 -1.73 -22.68
C ALA A 307 -19.59 -2.02 -21.18
N THR A 308 -20.64 -1.76 -20.40
CA THR A 308 -20.69 -2.08 -18.97
C THR A 308 -20.55 -3.58 -18.75
N LYS A 309 -21.25 -4.40 -19.52
CA LYS A 309 -21.16 -5.87 -19.45
C LYS A 309 -19.75 -6.37 -19.79
N GLN A 310 -19.09 -5.76 -20.79
CA GLN A 310 -17.69 -6.09 -21.12
C GLN A 310 -16.72 -5.68 -20.02
N ALA A 311 -16.92 -4.51 -19.40
CA ALA A 311 -16.13 -4.04 -18.27
C ALA A 311 -16.31 -4.94 -17.03
N GLU A 312 -17.52 -5.45 -16.79
CA GLU A 312 -17.79 -6.42 -15.73
C GLU A 312 -17.06 -7.75 -15.99
N ALA A 313 -17.13 -8.28 -17.22
CA ALA A 313 -16.41 -9.51 -17.60
C ALA A 313 -14.89 -9.33 -17.43
N PHE A 314 -14.35 -8.20 -17.89
CA PHE A 314 -12.95 -7.82 -17.67
C PHE A 314 -12.60 -7.82 -16.18
N ALA A 315 -13.40 -7.13 -15.35
CA ALA A 315 -13.15 -7.05 -13.91
C ALA A 315 -13.17 -8.42 -13.22
N GLN A 316 -14.04 -9.34 -13.65
CA GLN A 316 -14.09 -10.70 -13.14
C GLN A 316 -12.80 -11.49 -13.47
N LEU A 317 -12.26 -11.32 -14.67
CA LEU A 317 -11.01 -11.97 -15.08
C LEU A 317 -9.81 -11.42 -14.29
N VAL A 318 -9.71 -10.09 -14.17
CA VAL A 318 -8.64 -9.45 -13.35
C VAL A 318 -8.75 -9.88 -11.89
N LYS A 319 -9.98 -9.92 -11.34
CA LYS A 319 -10.22 -10.41 -9.97
C LYS A 319 -9.74 -11.84 -9.79
N ARG A 320 -10.07 -12.74 -10.72
CA ARG A 320 -9.72 -14.18 -10.65
C ARG A 320 -8.22 -14.41 -10.80
N HIS A 321 -7.58 -13.77 -11.77
CA HIS A 321 -6.22 -14.13 -12.19
C HIS A 321 -5.13 -13.21 -11.64
N ALA A 322 -5.45 -11.98 -11.29
CA ALA A 322 -4.50 -11.03 -10.74
C ALA A 322 -4.74 -10.71 -9.26
N LEU A 323 -5.94 -10.24 -8.90
CA LEU A 323 -6.20 -9.75 -7.54
C LEU A 323 -6.33 -10.86 -6.50
N ALA A 324 -6.84 -12.04 -6.85
CA ALA A 324 -6.95 -13.16 -5.90
C ALA A 324 -5.59 -13.64 -5.40
N SER A 325 -4.59 -13.72 -6.27
CA SER A 325 -3.21 -14.06 -5.89
C SER A 325 -2.55 -12.95 -5.05
N CYS A 326 -2.81 -11.69 -5.37
CA CYS A 326 -2.31 -10.55 -4.60
C CYS A 326 -2.86 -10.54 -3.17
N ALA A 327 -4.16 -10.81 -3.01
CA ALA A 327 -4.80 -10.89 -1.70
C ALA A 327 -4.20 -12.00 -0.83
N ALA A 328 -4.00 -13.20 -1.39
CA ALA A 328 -3.41 -14.34 -0.66
C ALA A 328 -1.95 -14.09 -0.24
N ALA A 329 -1.17 -13.39 -1.06
CA ALA A 329 0.25 -13.09 -0.79
C ALA A 329 0.47 -11.78 0.02
N GLY A 330 -0.59 -11.04 0.40
CA GLY A 330 -0.48 -9.71 1.01
C GLY A 330 0.15 -8.67 0.08
N GLY A 331 0.02 -8.86 -1.22
CA GLY A 331 0.61 -8.04 -2.28
C GLY A 331 -0.22 -6.79 -2.60
N LEU A 332 -0.43 -5.90 -1.62
CA LEU A 332 -1.20 -4.67 -1.79
C LEU A 332 -0.68 -3.81 -2.95
N ARG A 333 0.64 -3.70 -3.09
CA ARG A 333 1.29 -2.96 -4.18
C ARG A 333 0.91 -3.49 -5.56
N ALA A 334 0.95 -4.81 -5.72
CA ALA A 334 0.56 -5.45 -6.98
C ALA A 334 -0.94 -5.24 -7.28
N ALA A 335 -1.79 -5.29 -6.25
CA ALA A 335 -3.21 -4.98 -6.40
C ALA A 335 -3.45 -3.51 -6.78
N ALA A 336 -2.70 -2.57 -6.17
CA ALA A 336 -2.75 -1.15 -6.51
C ALA A 336 -2.35 -0.90 -7.96
N GLU A 337 -1.29 -1.53 -8.43
CA GLU A 337 -0.83 -1.46 -9.81
C GLU A 337 -1.90 -1.97 -10.79
N CYS A 338 -2.51 -3.13 -10.53
CA CYS A 338 -3.59 -3.67 -11.37
C CYS A 338 -4.78 -2.70 -11.46
N VAL A 339 -5.21 -2.13 -10.33
CA VAL A 339 -6.31 -1.17 -10.29
C VAL A 339 -5.96 0.12 -11.04
N GLN A 340 -4.75 0.65 -10.86
CA GLN A 340 -4.29 1.84 -11.58
C GLN A 340 -4.28 1.65 -13.10
N ILE A 341 -3.74 0.52 -13.56
CA ILE A 341 -3.71 0.19 -14.99
C ILE A 341 -5.12 0.16 -15.56
N ALA A 342 -6.05 -0.54 -14.90
CA ALA A 342 -7.43 -0.65 -15.33
C ALA A 342 -8.14 0.71 -15.38
N LEU A 343 -7.99 1.54 -14.34
CA LEU A 343 -8.58 2.87 -14.28
C LEU A 343 -7.94 3.85 -15.28
N GLY A 344 -6.63 3.71 -15.54
CA GLY A 344 -5.94 4.50 -16.55
C GLY A 344 -6.54 4.30 -17.95
N HIS A 345 -6.85 3.07 -18.33
CA HIS A 345 -7.54 2.79 -19.59
C HIS A 345 -9.00 3.29 -19.60
N CYS A 346 -9.72 3.18 -18.47
CA CYS A 346 -11.07 3.73 -18.34
C CYS A 346 -11.12 5.25 -18.51
N SER A 347 -10.15 5.98 -17.98
CA SER A 347 -10.10 7.45 -18.09
C SER A 347 -10.03 7.94 -19.54
N LEU A 348 -9.44 7.15 -20.43
CA LEU A 348 -9.42 7.44 -21.87
C LEU A 348 -10.82 7.34 -22.51
N LEU A 349 -11.66 6.42 -22.01
CA LEU A 349 -13.06 6.30 -22.47
C LEU A 349 -13.96 7.37 -21.84
N GLU A 350 -13.69 7.76 -20.59
CA GLU A 350 -14.39 8.86 -19.92
C GLU A 350 -14.21 10.19 -20.63
N ALA A 351 -13.03 10.45 -21.19
CA ALA A 351 -12.76 11.62 -22.04
C ALA A 351 -13.62 11.64 -23.30
N ARG A 352 -14.19 10.49 -23.69
CA ARG A 352 -15.11 10.33 -24.83
C ARG A 352 -16.59 10.18 -24.41
N GLY A 353 -16.90 10.41 -23.14
CA GLY A 353 -18.27 10.36 -22.59
C GLY A 353 -18.74 9.00 -22.06
N LEU A 354 -17.88 7.95 -22.07
CA LEU A 354 -18.25 6.62 -21.58
C LEU A 354 -17.60 6.37 -20.20
N SER A 355 -18.37 6.51 -19.12
CA SER A 355 -17.87 6.33 -17.74
C SER A 355 -18.05 4.90 -17.25
N LEU A 356 -16.98 4.12 -17.19
CA LEU A 356 -16.93 2.75 -16.70
C LEU A 356 -16.16 2.59 -15.37
N SER A 357 -15.48 3.65 -14.90
CA SER A 357 -14.64 3.60 -13.70
C SER A 357 -15.44 3.21 -12.45
N SER A 358 -16.68 3.68 -12.32
CA SER A 358 -17.55 3.37 -11.18
C SER A 358 -17.85 1.87 -11.06
N VAL A 359 -18.01 1.19 -12.19
CA VAL A 359 -18.26 -0.26 -12.27
C VAL A 359 -17.02 -1.02 -11.81
N LEU A 360 -15.85 -0.66 -12.32
CA LEU A 360 -14.58 -1.29 -11.94
C LEU A 360 -14.26 -1.08 -10.47
N LEU A 361 -14.42 0.13 -9.95
CA LEU A 361 -14.18 0.46 -8.54
C LEU A 361 -15.06 -0.39 -7.62
N LYS A 362 -16.35 -0.54 -7.94
CA LYS A 362 -17.28 -1.38 -7.18
C LYS A 362 -16.86 -2.84 -7.15
N LEU A 363 -16.39 -3.38 -8.29
CA LEU A 363 -16.02 -4.79 -8.41
C LEU A 363 -14.63 -5.10 -7.81
N PHE A 364 -13.67 -4.18 -7.87
CA PHE A 364 -12.34 -4.37 -7.34
C PHE A 364 -12.25 -4.15 -5.82
N ARG A 365 -13.12 -3.30 -5.27
CA ARG A 365 -13.09 -2.91 -3.85
C ARG A 365 -12.96 -4.09 -2.88
N PRO A 366 -13.76 -5.18 -2.95
CA PRO A 366 -13.66 -6.27 -1.97
C PRO A 366 -12.30 -6.98 -2.01
N SER A 367 -11.73 -7.17 -3.20
CA SER A 367 -10.42 -7.83 -3.35
C SER A 367 -9.27 -6.94 -2.86
N VAL A 368 -9.39 -5.63 -3.04
CA VAL A 368 -8.42 -4.67 -2.51
C VAL A 368 -8.53 -4.54 -1.00
N GLU A 369 -9.73 -4.53 -0.43
CA GLU A 369 -9.94 -4.57 1.03
C GLU A 369 -9.31 -5.82 1.66
N GLN A 370 -9.48 -6.98 1.02
CA GLN A 370 -8.83 -8.22 1.48
C GLN A 370 -7.29 -8.15 1.39
N ALA A 371 -6.74 -7.57 0.31
CA ALA A 371 -5.29 -7.38 0.18
C ALA A 371 -4.74 -6.38 1.21
N LEU A 372 -5.51 -5.34 1.53
CA LEU A 372 -5.21 -4.35 2.57
C LEU A 372 -5.16 -5.01 3.96
N GLU A 373 -6.17 -5.80 4.31
CA GLU A 373 -6.24 -6.52 5.58
C GLU A 373 -5.07 -7.53 5.71
N ALA A 374 -4.78 -8.29 4.66
CA ALA A 374 -3.65 -9.22 4.63
C ALA A 374 -2.30 -8.49 4.79
N ASN A 375 -2.16 -7.29 4.22
CA ASN A 375 -0.95 -6.49 4.38
C ASN A 375 -0.82 -5.96 5.83
N LEU A 376 -1.90 -5.45 6.42
CA LEU A 376 -1.91 -5.01 7.82
C LEU A 376 -1.56 -6.15 8.77
N LYS A 377 -2.11 -7.35 8.55
CA LYS A 377 -1.78 -8.54 9.33
C LYS A 377 -0.29 -8.90 9.19
N ARG A 378 0.27 -8.81 7.99
CA ARG A 378 1.71 -9.03 7.75
C ARG A 378 2.57 -8.00 8.50
N ILE A 379 2.15 -6.73 8.57
CA ILE A 379 2.84 -5.71 9.37
C ILE A 379 2.82 -6.11 10.84
N GLU A 380 1.68 -6.50 11.37
CA GLU A 380 1.51 -6.94 12.75
C GLU A 380 2.41 -8.14 13.08
N GLU A 381 2.35 -9.20 12.28
CA GLU A 381 3.14 -10.43 12.47
C GLU A 381 4.65 -10.17 12.36
N SER A 382 5.08 -9.40 11.36
CA SER A 382 6.48 -9.04 11.18
C SER A 382 7.02 -8.19 12.34
N THR A 383 6.20 -7.27 12.85
CA THR A 383 6.58 -6.40 13.97
C THR A 383 6.65 -7.20 15.28
N ALA A 384 5.70 -8.12 15.50
CA ALA A 384 5.73 -9.00 16.67
C ALA A 384 6.95 -9.93 16.67
N ALA A 385 7.31 -10.50 15.52
CA ALA A 385 8.50 -11.33 15.38
C ALA A 385 9.80 -10.57 15.68
N LEU A 386 9.88 -9.29 15.30
CA LEU A 386 11.04 -8.45 15.60
C LEU A 386 11.05 -7.97 17.05
N ALA A 387 9.91 -7.69 17.65
CA ALA A 387 9.81 -7.31 19.07
C ALA A 387 10.27 -8.45 20.00
N ALA A 388 10.11 -9.70 19.57
CA ALA A 388 10.61 -10.86 20.32
C ALA A 388 12.16 -10.90 20.43
N ALA A 389 12.88 -10.25 19.53
CA ALA A 389 14.34 -10.21 19.50
C ALA A 389 14.92 -8.80 19.68
N ASP A 390 14.09 -7.79 19.90
CA ASP A 390 14.52 -6.39 20.04
C ASP A 390 15.27 -6.20 21.37
N ASP A 391 16.40 -5.53 21.32
CA ASP A 391 17.21 -5.17 22.51
C ASP A 391 16.81 -3.81 23.11
N TRP A 392 15.79 -3.17 22.52
CA TRP A 392 15.25 -1.87 22.91
C TRP A 392 16.27 -0.72 22.92
N VAL A 393 17.34 -0.88 22.14
CA VAL A 393 18.36 0.17 21.97
C VAL A 393 17.93 1.11 20.85
N LEU A 394 17.93 2.41 21.13
CA LEU A 394 17.60 3.43 20.13
C LEU A 394 18.77 3.68 19.18
N ILE A 395 18.61 3.33 17.92
CA ILE A 395 19.59 3.49 16.86
C ILE A 395 19.14 4.55 15.84
N SER A 396 20.10 5.26 15.26
CA SER A 396 19.82 6.13 14.11
C SER A 396 19.52 5.30 12.88
N PRO A 397 18.63 5.74 11.98
CA PRO A 397 18.32 4.99 10.76
C PRO A 397 19.60 4.76 9.94
N PRO A 398 19.77 3.55 9.36
CA PRO A 398 20.91 3.26 8.51
C PRO A 398 20.93 4.21 7.31
N SER A 399 22.05 4.86 7.07
CA SER A 399 22.27 5.92 6.06
C SER A 399 22.14 5.45 4.60
N GLY A 400 21.54 4.28 4.33
CA GLY A 400 21.54 3.59 3.04
C GLY A 400 20.22 3.51 2.30
N LEU A 401 19.09 3.91 2.84
CA LEU A 401 17.80 3.75 2.19
C LEU A 401 17.23 5.10 1.75
N ARG A 402 17.45 5.42 0.45
CA ARG A 402 16.74 6.42 -0.35
C ARG A 402 16.42 7.74 0.37
N ALA A 403 17.42 8.42 0.87
CA ALA A 403 17.32 9.86 1.08
C ALA A 403 17.17 10.50 -0.31
N SER A 404 15.96 10.83 -0.69
CA SER A 404 15.68 11.75 -1.80
C SER A 404 16.62 12.96 -1.63
N ALA A 405 17.51 13.13 -2.58
CA ALA A 405 18.59 14.11 -2.58
C ALA A 405 18.05 15.55 -2.59
N ARG A 406 17.63 16.05 -1.44
CA ARG A 406 17.36 17.49 -1.17
C ARG A 406 17.21 17.79 0.33
N VAL A 407 18.02 17.22 1.19
CA VAL A 407 18.12 17.71 2.59
C VAL A 407 19.55 18.10 2.85
N SER A 408 19.72 19.38 3.07
CA SER A 408 20.98 20.05 3.42
C SER A 408 21.69 19.34 4.58
N THR A 409 22.98 19.15 4.45
CA THR A 409 23.93 18.45 5.35
C THR A 409 24.03 19.03 6.77
N THR A 410 23.16 19.95 7.20
CA THR A 410 23.25 20.63 8.50
C THR A 410 22.40 20.00 9.63
N ASN A 411 21.60 18.93 9.38
CA ASN A 411 20.68 18.38 10.38
C ASN A 411 20.86 16.88 10.68
N LEU A 412 22.09 16.36 10.61
CA LEU A 412 22.38 14.96 10.98
C LEU A 412 22.16 14.65 12.48
N ALA A 413 22.20 15.68 13.34
CA ALA A 413 22.03 15.54 14.79
C ALA A 413 20.56 15.39 15.25
N LEU A 414 19.58 15.62 14.37
CA LEU A 414 18.14 15.63 14.67
C LEU A 414 17.37 14.46 14.05
N GLN A 415 18.03 13.42 13.55
CA GLN A 415 17.32 12.25 13.05
C GLN A 415 16.70 11.46 14.21
N PRO A 416 15.40 11.12 14.13
CA PRO A 416 14.74 10.40 15.21
C PRO A 416 15.31 9.00 15.36
N LYS A 417 15.74 8.67 16.59
CA LYS A 417 16.26 7.35 16.96
C LYS A 417 15.09 6.45 17.33
N LEU A 418 15.10 5.23 16.84
CA LEU A 418 14.11 4.18 17.11
C LEU A 418 14.81 2.85 17.38
N SER A 419 14.15 1.92 18.07
CA SER A 419 14.62 0.53 18.15
C SER A 419 14.42 -0.22 16.84
N SER A 420 14.98 -1.42 16.71
CA SER A 420 14.94 -2.19 15.48
C SER A 420 13.50 -2.56 15.06
N SER A 421 12.65 -2.96 16.00
CA SER A 421 11.25 -3.26 15.73
C SER A 421 10.46 -2.02 15.33
N ALA A 422 10.66 -0.89 16.01
CA ALA A 422 10.01 0.37 15.72
C ALA A 422 10.43 0.95 14.34
N HIS A 423 11.72 0.82 13.98
CA HIS A 423 12.20 1.16 12.64
C HIS A 423 11.50 0.35 11.55
N ARG A 424 11.41 -0.96 11.76
CA ARG A 424 10.74 -1.84 10.79
C ARG A 424 9.26 -1.52 10.67
N PHE A 425 8.58 -1.33 11.82
CA PHE A 425 7.18 -0.90 11.84
C PHE A 425 6.97 0.39 11.03
N ASN A 426 7.76 1.43 11.30
CA ASN A 426 7.69 2.69 10.58
C ASN A 426 7.92 2.53 9.07
N THR A 427 8.93 1.73 8.67
CA THR A 427 9.23 1.49 7.25
C THR A 427 8.06 0.79 6.56
N MET A 428 7.52 -0.27 7.18
CA MET A 428 6.39 -1.02 6.61
C MET A 428 5.12 -0.17 6.51
N VAL A 429 4.88 0.73 7.47
CA VAL A 429 3.77 1.67 7.42
C VAL A 429 3.97 2.73 6.32
N GLN A 430 5.18 3.19 6.11
CA GLN A 430 5.47 4.12 5.00
C GLN A 430 5.24 3.45 3.64
N ASP A 431 5.74 2.22 3.45
CA ASP A 431 5.50 1.42 2.24
C ASP A 431 4.00 1.17 2.04
N PHE A 432 3.28 0.84 3.13
CA PHE A 432 1.83 0.65 3.11
C PHE A 432 1.07 1.89 2.63
N PHE A 433 1.42 3.08 3.12
CA PHE A 433 0.78 4.32 2.66
C PHE A 433 1.15 4.69 1.21
N GLU A 434 2.35 4.33 0.76
CA GLU A 434 2.73 4.48 -0.65
C GLU A 434 1.91 3.57 -1.55
N ASP A 435 1.65 2.34 -1.12
CA ASP A 435 0.84 1.36 -1.85
C ASP A 435 -0.66 1.71 -1.84
N VAL A 436 -1.18 2.32 -0.76
CA VAL A 436 -2.58 2.76 -0.65
C VAL A 436 -2.85 4.06 -1.41
N GLY A 437 -1.85 4.94 -1.55
CA GLY A 437 -2.01 6.23 -2.23
C GLY A 437 -2.72 6.15 -3.59
N PRO A 438 -2.32 5.23 -4.48
CA PRO A 438 -2.98 5.01 -5.76
C PRO A 438 -4.45 4.53 -5.69
N LEU A 439 -4.86 3.98 -4.55
CA LEU A 439 -6.19 3.39 -4.33
C LEU A 439 -7.20 4.36 -3.69
N LEU A 440 -6.87 5.65 -3.59
CA LEU A 440 -7.74 6.68 -2.98
C LEU A 440 -9.13 6.78 -3.63
N SER A 441 -9.22 6.47 -4.93
CA SER A 441 -10.47 6.44 -5.68
C SER A 441 -11.47 5.38 -5.15
N LEU A 442 -10.99 4.33 -4.48
CA LEU A 442 -11.82 3.29 -3.84
C LEU A 442 -12.43 3.73 -2.50
N GLN A 443 -12.14 4.94 -2.02
CA GLN A 443 -12.66 5.49 -0.76
C GLN A 443 -12.35 4.61 0.46
N LEU A 444 -11.16 3.99 0.50
CA LEU A 444 -10.72 3.10 1.57
C LEU A 444 -10.09 3.85 2.77
N GLY A 445 -10.09 5.18 2.78
CA GLY A 445 -9.37 5.99 3.78
C GLY A 445 -9.75 5.68 5.23
N GLY A 446 -11.04 5.51 5.53
CA GLY A 446 -11.52 5.18 6.87
C GLY A 446 -11.04 3.80 7.35
N SER A 447 -11.27 2.76 6.56
CA SER A 447 -10.85 1.39 6.89
C SER A 447 -9.32 1.25 6.99
N THR A 448 -8.57 1.98 6.16
CA THR A 448 -7.10 2.06 6.21
C THR A 448 -6.60 2.62 7.54
N MET A 449 -7.17 3.76 7.97
CA MET A 449 -6.77 4.43 9.20
C MET A 449 -7.14 3.63 10.45
N ASP A 450 -8.34 3.02 10.46
CA ASP A 450 -8.79 2.18 11.56
C ASP A 450 -8.02 0.86 11.62
N GLY A 451 -7.70 0.26 10.47
CA GLY A 451 -6.85 -0.93 10.39
C GLY A 451 -5.45 -0.66 10.93
N LEU A 452 -4.82 0.45 10.52
CA LEU A 452 -3.51 0.82 11.03
C LEU A 452 -3.52 1.14 12.54
N LEU A 453 -4.60 1.75 13.04
CA LEU A 453 -4.78 1.97 14.47
C LEU A 453 -4.80 0.66 15.25
N LYS A 454 -5.48 -0.38 14.74
CA LYS A 454 -5.48 -1.72 15.35
C LYS A 454 -4.08 -2.32 15.41
N VAL A 455 -3.32 -2.23 14.29
CA VAL A 455 -1.94 -2.73 14.23
C VAL A 455 -1.02 -1.95 15.18
N PHE A 456 -1.18 -0.62 15.28
CA PHE A 456 -0.43 0.19 16.23
C PHE A 456 -0.80 -0.18 17.69
N ASN A 457 -2.08 -0.40 17.99
CA ASN A 457 -2.51 -0.86 19.32
C ASN A 457 -1.91 -2.23 19.66
N SER A 458 -1.85 -3.15 18.69
CA SER A 458 -1.19 -4.45 18.88
C SER A 458 0.30 -4.28 19.18
N TYR A 459 0.97 -3.36 18.48
CA TYR A 459 2.38 -3.04 18.77
C TYR A 459 2.57 -2.43 20.15
N VAL A 460 1.72 -1.47 20.56
CA VAL A 460 1.76 -0.89 21.91
C VAL A 460 1.52 -1.94 22.99
N ASN A 461 0.62 -2.90 22.76
CA ASN A 461 0.41 -4.01 23.69
C ASN A 461 1.68 -4.88 23.84
N LEU A 462 2.43 -5.12 22.75
CA LEU A 462 3.74 -5.80 22.84
C LEU A 462 4.73 -4.99 23.67
N LEU A 463 4.74 -3.65 23.55
CA LEU A 463 5.60 -2.78 24.36
C LEU A 463 5.19 -2.81 25.84
N ILE A 464 3.90 -2.89 26.15
CA ILE A 464 3.41 -3.06 27.52
C ILE A 464 3.87 -4.43 28.07
N SER A 465 3.72 -5.51 27.30
CA SER A 465 4.18 -6.85 27.69
C SER A 465 5.71 -6.95 27.85
N ALA A 466 6.49 -5.99 27.27
CA ALA A 466 7.93 -5.92 27.49
C ALA A 466 8.32 -5.24 28.80
N LEU A 467 7.39 -4.59 29.51
CA LEU A 467 7.64 -4.03 30.84
C LEU A 467 7.67 -5.15 31.90
N PRO A 468 8.57 -5.08 32.89
CA PRO A 468 8.60 -6.02 34.00
C PRO A 468 7.26 -6.01 34.78
N GLY A 469 6.78 -7.15 35.25
CA GLY A 469 5.57 -7.24 36.09
C GLY A 469 4.23 -7.09 35.34
N SER A 470 4.21 -6.94 34.03
CA SER A 470 2.96 -6.76 33.25
C SER A 470 2.12 -8.06 33.10
N MET A 471 2.59 -9.20 33.60
CA MET A 471 1.98 -10.52 33.34
C MET A 471 0.81 -10.87 34.27
N GLU A 472 0.53 -10.08 35.32
CA GLU A 472 -0.44 -10.47 36.33
C GLU A 472 -1.86 -9.93 36.14
N ASP A 473 -2.08 -8.90 35.34
CA ASP A 473 -3.38 -8.20 35.23
C ASP A 473 -4.27 -8.58 34.01
N ASP A 474 -3.87 -9.49 33.13
CA ASP A 474 -4.55 -9.73 31.86
C ASP A 474 -5.37 -11.02 31.78
N GLU A 475 -6.29 -11.26 32.72
CA GLU A 475 -7.37 -12.26 32.55
C GLU A 475 -8.41 -11.88 31.46
N ASN A 476 -8.38 -10.67 30.89
CA ASN A 476 -9.40 -10.15 30.00
C ASN A 476 -8.96 -10.01 28.51
N LEU A 477 -7.78 -10.49 28.12
CA LEU A 477 -7.35 -10.50 26.71
C LEU A 477 -7.61 -11.85 26.04
N GLU A 478 -8.89 -12.21 25.90
CA GLU A 478 -9.33 -13.27 24.99
C GLU A 478 -8.87 -12.96 23.56
N GLY A 479 -7.79 -13.62 23.09
CA GLY A 479 -7.38 -13.58 21.69
C GLY A 479 -5.91 -13.29 21.39
N SER A 480 -5.10 -12.86 22.36
CA SER A 480 -3.67 -12.70 22.16
C SER A 480 -2.95 -13.98 22.58
N GLY A 481 -2.73 -14.91 21.64
CA GLY A 481 -1.81 -16.02 21.88
C GLY A 481 -0.49 -15.45 22.42
N ASN A 482 0.08 -16.07 23.45
CA ASN A 482 1.32 -15.70 24.14
C ASN A 482 2.43 -15.33 23.12
N LYS A 483 2.44 -14.08 22.67
CA LYS A 483 3.51 -13.55 21.83
C LYS A 483 4.69 -13.28 22.78
N ILE A 484 5.71 -14.12 22.69
CA ILE A 484 6.95 -13.96 23.46
C ILE A 484 7.58 -12.63 23.03
N VAL A 485 7.79 -11.72 23.99
CA VAL A 485 8.47 -10.44 23.81
C VAL A 485 9.68 -10.40 24.71
N ARG A 486 10.79 -9.84 24.25
CA ARG A 486 11.96 -9.65 25.10
C ARG A 486 11.70 -8.54 26.11
N MET A 487 11.91 -8.82 27.38
CA MET A 487 11.70 -7.87 28.47
C MET A 487 12.74 -6.75 28.46
N ALA A 488 12.29 -5.55 28.80
CA ALA A 488 13.13 -4.36 29.00
C ALA A 488 13.63 -4.35 30.46
N GLU A 489 14.84 -4.85 30.68
CA GLU A 489 15.38 -5.06 32.04
C GLU A 489 15.85 -3.75 32.70
N THR A 490 16.29 -2.76 31.89
CA THR A 490 16.85 -1.51 32.40
C THR A 490 15.91 -0.33 32.21
N GLU A 491 15.99 0.68 33.13
CA GLU A 491 15.24 1.94 33.00
C GLU A 491 15.42 2.60 31.61
N MET A 492 16.64 2.49 31.05
CA MET A 492 16.96 3.01 29.71
C MET A 492 16.15 2.29 28.61
N GLN A 493 16.07 0.96 28.64
CA GLN A 493 15.28 0.19 27.70
C GLN A 493 13.78 0.46 27.86
N GLN A 494 13.29 0.57 29.08
CA GLN A 494 11.89 0.86 29.38
C GLN A 494 11.48 2.26 28.87
N LEU A 495 12.34 3.27 29.08
CA LEU A 495 12.14 4.61 28.50
C LEU A 495 12.21 4.60 26.96
N ALA A 496 13.02 3.70 26.37
CA ALA A 496 13.08 3.55 24.92
C ALA A 496 11.76 3.01 24.34
N LEU A 497 11.01 2.14 25.06
CA LEU A 497 9.66 1.71 24.65
C LEU A 497 8.73 2.91 24.50
N LEU A 498 8.72 3.81 25.48
CA LEU A 498 7.94 5.04 25.45
C LEU A 498 8.39 6.01 24.35
N ALA A 499 9.71 6.12 24.15
CA ALA A 499 10.28 6.95 23.09
C ALA A 499 9.83 6.46 21.71
N ASN A 500 9.84 5.15 21.46
CA ASN A 500 9.35 4.55 20.22
C ASN A 500 7.85 4.85 20.00
N ALA A 501 7.01 4.55 20.98
CA ALA A 501 5.56 4.73 20.87
C ALA A 501 5.18 6.20 20.66
N SER A 502 5.76 7.11 21.46
CA SER A 502 5.47 8.56 21.34
C SER A 502 5.91 9.15 20.02
N LEU A 503 7.11 8.79 19.53
CA LEU A 503 7.61 9.26 18.23
C LEU A 503 6.77 8.78 17.07
N LEU A 504 6.37 7.51 17.11
CA LEU A 504 5.48 6.93 16.10
C LEU A 504 4.12 7.66 16.09
N ALA A 505 3.48 7.82 17.25
CA ALA A 505 2.12 8.38 17.35
C ALA A 505 2.07 9.89 17.09
N GLU A 506 3.06 10.65 17.57
CA GLU A 506 3.01 12.12 17.49
C GLU A 506 3.49 12.65 16.15
N GLU A 507 4.48 11.99 15.52
CA GLU A 507 5.18 12.53 14.35
C GLU A 507 5.13 11.60 13.14
N LEU A 508 5.61 10.35 13.24
CA LEU A 508 5.89 9.52 12.07
C LEU A 508 4.63 9.00 11.39
N LEU A 509 3.67 8.45 12.15
CA LEU A 509 2.40 7.96 11.60
C LEU A 509 1.53 9.10 11.05
N PRO A 510 1.33 10.24 11.74
CA PRO A 510 0.61 11.37 11.18
C PRO A 510 1.26 11.94 9.92
N ARG A 511 2.60 12.00 9.86
CA ARG A 511 3.34 12.44 8.66
C ARG A 511 3.16 11.47 7.50
N ALA A 512 3.20 10.16 7.75
CA ALA A 512 2.95 9.15 6.73
C ALA A 512 1.50 9.22 6.21
N ALA A 513 0.52 9.42 7.10
CA ALA A 513 -0.89 9.55 6.74
C ALA A 513 -1.20 10.79 5.87
N MET A 514 -0.37 11.85 5.93
CA MET A 514 -0.52 12.99 5.03
C MET A 514 -0.37 12.61 3.55
N LYS A 515 0.35 11.53 3.23
CA LYS A 515 0.48 11.01 1.86
C LYS A 515 -0.86 10.56 1.26
N LEU A 516 -1.85 10.23 2.09
CA LEU A 516 -3.22 9.93 1.65
C LEU A 516 -4.03 11.18 1.28
N SER A 517 -3.47 12.38 1.47
CA SER A 517 -4.18 13.61 1.12
C SER A 517 -4.05 13.88 -0.38
N PRO A 518 -5.16 14.15 -1.10
CA PRO A 518 -5.15 14.35 -2.57
C PRO A 518 -4.32 15.55 -3.05
N MET A 519 -3.78 16.37 -2.13
CA MET A 519 -2.95 17.52 -2.47
C MET A 519 -1.60 17.19 -3.12
N TYR A 520 -1.12 15.94 -3.04
CA TYR A 520 0.19 15.57 -3.58
C TYR A 520 0.14 15.06 -5.03
N GLN A 521 -1.03 14.81 -5.61
CA GLN A 521 -1.16 14.10 -6.89
C GLN A 521 -1.63 14.93 -8.10
N THR A 522 -2.11 16.16 -7.92
CA THR A 522 -2.67 16.91 -9.06
C THR A 522 -2.23 18.36 -9.12
N GLY A 523 -1.74 18.74 -10.33
CA GLY A 523 -1.52 20.13 -10.72
C GLY A 523 -2.84 20.93 -10.79
N ASN A 524 -2.75 22.06 -10.44
CA ASN A 524 -3.37 23.41 -10.45
C ASN A 524 -4.85 23.63 -10.83
N ASP A 525 -5.71 22.71 -11.27
CA ASP A 525 -6.98 23.13 -11.90
C ASP A 525 -8.29 23.00 -11.09
N ASP A 526 -8.28 22.42 -9.87
CA ASP A 526 -9.53 22.17 -9.12
C ASP A 526 -9.56 22.78 -7.69
N LEU A 527 -9.12 24.01 -7.52
CA LEU A 527 -8.99 24.67 -6.20
C LEU A 527 -10.32 24.85 -5.44
N ARG A 528 -11.47 24.94 -6.09
CA ARG A 528 -12.76 25.23 -5.43
C ARG A 528 -13.49 24.01 -4.87
N LYS A 529 -13.43 22.85 -5.54
CA LYS A 529 -14.00 21.59 -5.01
C LYS A 529 -13.21 21.05 -3.82
N ARG A 530 -11.91 21.30 -3.80
CA ARG A 530 -10.96 20.85 -2.76
C ARG A 530 -11.11 21.54 -1.41
N ALA A 531 -11.58 22.77 -1.36
CA ALA A 531 -11.76 23.48 -0.10
C ALA A 531 -12.86 22.86 0.80
N SER A 532 -13.91 22.30 0.22
CA SER A 532 -15.00 21.63 0.95
C SER A 532 -14.58 20.25 1.49
N GLU A 533 -13.85 19.45 0.69
CA GLU A 533 -13.34 18.13 1.15
C GLU A 533 -12.23 18.25 2.19
N LYS A 534 -11.41 19.30 2.11
CA LYS A 534 -10.33 19.57 3.07
C LYS A 534 -10.89 19.87 4.46
N ASN A 535 -12.00 20.58 4.57
CA ASN A 535 -12.66 20.90 5.84
C ASN A 535 -13.25 19.66 6.52
N ASN A 536 -13.71 18.66 5.79
CA ASN A 536 -14.30 17.45 6.36
C ASN A 536 -13.27 16.41 6.84
N ARG A 537 -12.06 16.36 6.24
CA ARG A 537 -11.01 15.38 6.61
C ARG A 537 -10.12 15.81 7.77
N VAL A 538 -10.03 17.11 8.05
CA VAL A 538 -9.23 17.63 9.19
C VAL A 538 -9.72 17.11 10.54
N PRO A 539 -11.04 17.02 10.83
CA PRO A 539 -11.51 16.44 12.09
C PRO A 539 -11.21 14.93 12.22
N GLU A 540 -11.32 14.14 11.13
CA GLU A 540 -11.01 12.69 11.14
C GLU A 540 -9.54 12.41 11.46
N GLN A 541 -8.61 13.15 10.85
CA GLN A 541 -7.18 13.03 11.13
C GLN A 541 -6.83 13.43 12.56
N ARG A 542 -7.50 14.46 13.10
CA ARG A 542 -7.32 14.88 14.50
C ARG A 542 -7.82 13.82 15.46
N GLU A 543 -8.97 13.22 15.18
CA GLU A 543 -9.53 12.15 16.00
C GLU A 543 -8.65 10.90 15.95
N TRP A 544 -8.16 10.54 14.78
CA TRP A 544 -7.22 9.43 14.63
C TRP A 544 -5.93 9.67 15.43
N LYS A 545 -5.35 10.87 15.35
CA LYS A 545 -4.19 11.25 16.18
C LYS A 545 -4.49 11.14 17.68
N ARG A 546 -5.67 11.55 18.12
CA ARG A 546 -6.10 11.38 19.52
C ARG A 546 -6.19 9.91 19.91
N LYS A 547 -6.69 9.03 19.03
CA LYS A 547 -6.75 7.58 19.27
C LYS A 547 -5.35 6.98 19.40
N LEU A 548 -4.40 7.37 18.54
CA LEU A 548 -2.99 6.97 18.67
C LEU A 548 -2.40 7.43 20.02
N GLN A 549 -2.67 8.67 20.42
CA GLN A 549 -2.19 9.21 21.69
C GLN A 549 -2.74 8.45 22.90
N ARG A 550 -4.02 8.06 22.90
CA ARG A 550 -4.60 7.23 23.96
C ARG A 550 -3.88 5.88 24.12
N SER A 551 -3.39 5.30 23.03
CA SER A 551 -2.60 4.07 23.10
C SER A 551 -1.24 4.30 23.76
N VAL A 552 -0.59 5.42 23.44
CA VAL A 552 0.67 5.82 24.11
C VAL A 552 0.43 6.13 25.59
N ASP A 553 -0.70 6.76 25.92
CA ASP A 553 -1.08 7.05 27.31
C ASP A 553 -1.27 5.77 28.13
N ARG A 554 -1.84 4.69 27.55
CA ARG A 554 -1.92 3.38 28.21
C ARG A 554 -0.53 2.81 28.54
N LEU A 555 0.42 2.87 27.59
CA LEU A 555 1.78 2.43 27.83
C LEU A 555 2.46 3.26 28.93
N ARG A 556 2.27 4.58 28.91
CA ARG A 556 2.78 5.50 29.95
C ARG A 556 2.19 5.18 31.32
N ASP A 557 0.88 4.97 31.40
CA ASP A 557 0.20 4.66 32.67
C ASP A 557 0.61 3.27 33.20
N SER A 558 0.82 2.27 32.32
CA SER A 558 1.37 0.97 32.71
C SER A 558 2.81 1.10 33.23
N PHE A 559 3.66 1.87 32.54
CA PHE A 559 5.02 2.16 33.00
C PHE A 559 5.03 2.87 34.37
N CYS A 560 4.22 3.90 34.55
CA CYS A 560 4.16 4.63 35.82
C CYS A 560 3.62 3.77 36.97
N ARG A 561 2.61 2.93 36.71
CA ARG A 561 2.07 1.98 37.67
C ARG A 561 3.16 1.01 38.11
N GLN A 562 3.87 0.39 37.18
CA GLN A 562 4.93 -0.56 37.51
C GLN A 562 6.01 0.07 38.42
N HIS A 563 6.51 1.23 37.98
CA HIS A 563 7.55 1.92 38.76
C HIS A 563 7.07 2.48 40.09
N ALA A 564 5.78 2.78 40.22
CA ALA A 564 5.20 3.17 41.50
C ALA A 564 5.06 1.93 42.43
N LEU A 565 4.61 0.78 41.90
CA LEU A 565 4.55 -0.46 42.65
C LEU A 565 5.92 -0.92 43.17
N ASP A 566 6.95 -0.84 42.31
CA ASP A 566 8.35 -1.15 42.68
C ASP A 566 8.89 -0.24 43.81
N LEU A 567 8.34 0.98 43.96
CA LEU A 567 8.69 1.89 45.07
C LEU A 567 7.89 1.63 46.35
N ILE A 568 6.60 1.30 46.19
CA ILE A 568 5.67 1.16 47.29
C ILE A 568 5.83 -0.21 48.00
N PHE A 569 6.04 -1.28 47.22
CA PHE A 569 6.13 -2.65 47.74
C PHE A 569 7.55 -3.20 47.62
N THR A 570 7.93 -4.06 48.59
CA THR A 570 9.14 -4.87 48.55
C THR A 570 8.96 -6.09 47.66
N GLU A 571 10.06 -6.78 47.30
CA GLU A 571 10.02 -8.08 46.61
C GLU A 571 9.24 -9.14 47.37
N ASP A 572 9.19 -9.03 48.72
CA ASP A 572 8.47 -9.93 49.61
C ASP A 572 6.95 -9.57 49.74
N GLY A 573 6.52 -8.48 49.13
CA GLY A 573 5.14 -8.00 49.10
C GLY A 573 4.75 -7.11 50.32
N ASP A 574 5.70 -6.78 51.18
CA ASP A 574 5.48 -5.82 52.28
C ASP A 574 5.49 -4.38 51.74
N SER A 575 4.67 -3.49 52.32
CA SER A 575 4.63 -2.09 51.89
C SER A 575 5.76 -1.27 52.53
N HIS A 576 6.56 -0.59 51.69
CA HIS A 576 7.48 0.43 52.16
C HIS A 576 6.78 1.69 52.68
N LEU A 577 5.55 1.93 52.24
CA LEU A 577 4.70 3.05 52.64
C LEU A 577 3.53 2.51 53.48
N SER A 578 3.81 2.18 54.75
CA SER A 578 2.82 1.74 55.71
C SER A 578 2.55 2.79 56.79
N ALA A 579 1.35 2.81 57.38
CA ALA A 579 1.01 3.70 58.50
C ALA A 579 1.91 3.47 59.70
N ASP A 580 2.40 2.23 59.91
CA ASP A 580 3.28 1.86 61.01
C ASP A 580 4.58 2.66 61.05
N MET A 581 5.12 3.10 59.89
CA MET A 581 6.33 3.92 59.83
C MET A 581 6.17 5.27 60.51
N TYR A 582 4.97 5.82 60.56
CA TYR A 582 4.65 7.07 61.26
C TYR A 582 4.16 6.82 62.67
N ILE A 583 3.30 5.82 62.92
CA ILE A 583 2.73 5.50 64.20
C ILE A 583 3.80 4.96 65.18
N SER A 584 4.83 4.27 64.70
CA SER A 584 5.86 3.68 65.55
C SER A 584 6.92 4.69 66.02
N MET A 585 7.04 5.87 65.45
CA MET A 585 8.07 6.87 65.77
C MET A 585 8.01 7.34 67.22
N ASP A 586 6.84 7.48 67.80
CA ASP A 586 6.66 7.93 69.18
C ASP A 586 6.96 6.85 70.23
N ASN A 587 7.19 5.59 69.81
CA ASN A 587 7.53 4.48 70.68
C ASN A 587 9.04 4.29 70.92
N SER A 588 9.91 4.96 70.17
CA SER A 588 11.34 4.86 70.23
C SER A 588 11.93 5.83 71.30
N VAL A 589 12.26 5.33 72.47
CA VAL A 589 12.57 6.10 73.69
C VAL A 589 14.03 6.59 73.78
N VAL A 590 14.89 6.53 72.77
CA VAL A 590 16.34 6.62 73.10
C VAL A 590 17.15 7.70 72.40
N GLU A 591 16.78 8.31 71.31
CA GLU A 591 17.60 9.41 70.72
C GLU A 591 16.71 10.37 69.93
N GLU A 592 17.10 11.65 69.91
CA GLU A 592 16.46 12.63 68.99
C GLU A 592 16.56 12.08 67.55
N PRO A 593 15.42 11.95 66.82
CA PRO A 593 15.43 11.38 65.48
C PRO A 593 16.23 12.28 64.55
N ASP A 594 17.15 11.68 63.75
CA ASP A 594 17.75 12.36 62.61
C ASP A 594 16.64 12.67 61.59
N TRP A 595 16.17 13.91 61.59
CA TRP A 595 15.11 14.37 60.72
C TRP A 595 15.52 14.39 59.29
N VAL A 596 15.10 13.39 58.54
CA VAL A 596 15.27 13.29 57.06
C VAL A 596 13.96 12.76 56.45
N PRO A 597 13.59 13.16 55.24
CA PRO A 597 12.46 12.59 54.57
C PRO A 597 12.54 11.06 54.49
N SER A 598 11.38 10.38 54.54
CA SER A 598 11.32 8.92 54.50
C SER A 598 12.01 8.32 53.27
N PRO A 599 12.64 7.14 53.40
CA PRO A 599 13.45 6.54 52.33
C PRO A 599 12.71 6.40 51.00
N ILE A 600 11.42 6.08 51.02
CA ILE A 600 10.60 5.95 49.80
C ILE A 600 10.53 7.24 48.99
N PHE A 601 10.34 8.39 49.63
CA PHE A 601 10.28 9.69 48.93
C PHE A 601 11.67 10.16 48.48
N GLN A 602 12.72 9.81 49.24
CA GLN A 602 14.11 10.04 48.79
C GLN A 602 14.41 9.21 47.52
N GLU A 603 13.98 7.94 47.51
CA GLU A 603 14.17 7.06 46.36
C GLU A 603 13.34 7.51 45.15
N LEU A 604 12.08 7.92 45.35
CA LEU A 604 11.25 8.53 44.33
C LEU A 604 11.98 9.71 43.66
N TYR A 605 12.52 10.62 44.48
CA TYR A 605 13.27 11.76 43.95
C TYR A 605 14.53 11.35 43.18
N ALA A 606 15.31 10.40 43.70
CA ALA A 606 16.51 9.88 43.05
C ALA A 606 16.15 9.19 41.72
N LYS A 607 15.07 8.38 41.70
CA LYS A 607 14.56 7.71 40.49
C LYS A 607 14.10 8.72 39.44
N LEU A 608 13.32 9.75 39.84
CA LEU A 608 12.88 10.81 38.94
C LEU A 608 14.05 11.57 38.31
N ASN A 609 15.11 11.86 39.07
CA ASN A 609 16.31 12.54 38.54
C ASN A 609 17.10 11.66 37.56
N ARG A 610 17.26 10.36 37.87
CA ARG A 610 17.90 9.42 36.93
C ARG A 610 17.11 9.33 35.62
N MET A 611 15.78 9.12 35.73
CA MET A 611 14.91 9.07 34.54
C MET A 611 14.88 10.37 33.77
N ALA A 612 14.91 11.53 34.45
CA ALA A 612 14.95 12.84 33.79
C ALA A 612 16.23 13.01 32.96
N SER A 613 17.39 12.55 33.47
CA SER A 613 18.65 12.58 32.75
C SER A 613 18.58 11.73 31.47
N ILE A 614 18.14 10.49 31.57
CA ILE A 614 17.97 9.57 30.43
C ILE A 614 16.94 10.12 29.44
N ALA A 615 15.81 10.63 29.93
CA ALA A 615 14.74 11.18 29.13
C ALA A 615 15.19 12.40 28.30
N THR A 616 16.09 13.24 28.83
CA THR A 616 16.63 14.40 28.11
C THR A 616 17.36 13.99 26.82
N GLU A 617 18.04 12.84 26.82
CA GLU A 617 18.74 12.31 25.65
C GLU A 617 17.78 11.60 24.67
N MET A 618 16.76 10.93 25.18
CA MET A 618 15.86 10.10 24.37
C MET A 618 14.70 10.89 23.75
N PHE A 619 14.18 11.90 24.43
CA PHE A 619 13.02 12.68 23.99
C PHE A 619 13.40 14.04 23.42
N VAL A 620 14.52 14.13 22.72
CA VAL A 620 14.94 15.35 22.03
C VAL A 620 13.81 15.85 21.11
N GLY A 621 13.40 17.12 21.29
CA GLY A 621 12.25 17.71 20.56
C GLY A 621 10.86 17.30 21.09
N ARG A 622 10.81 16.50 22.17
CA ARG A 622 9.57 16.03 22.84
C ARG A 622 9.66 16.18 24.36
N GLU A 623 10.30 17.23 24.81
CA GLU A 623 10.55 17.51 26.23
C GLU A 623 9.25 17.58 27.05
N ARG A 624 8.16 18.04 26.40
CA ARG A 624 6.83 18.06 27.04
C ARG A 624 6.34 16.66 27.39
N PHE A 625 6.57 15.66 26.51
CA PHE A 625 6.19 14.28 26.79
C PHE A 625 6.99 13.72 27.98
N ALA A 626 8.30 13.96 27.99
CA ALA A 626 9.18 13.56 29.11
C ALA A 626 8.72 14.18 30.44
N THR A 627 8.40 15.48 30.45
CA THR A 627 7.89 16.17 31.63
C THR A 627 6.58 15.55 32.11
N LEU A 628 5.61 15.32 31.21
CA LEU A 628 4.33 14.70 31.54
C LEU A 628 4.48 13.26 32.06
N LEU A 629 5.45 12.51 31.54
CA LEU A 629 5.77 11.16 32.02
C LEU A 629 6.21 11.17 33.49
N LEU A 630 7.19 12.05 33.82
CA LEU A 630 7.73 12.16 35.17
C LEU A 630 6.72 12.71 36.16
N MET A 631 5.90 13.68 35.73
CA MET A 631 4.77 14.18 36.54
C MET A 631 3.76 13.07 36.80
N ARG A 632 3.47 12.20 35.82
CA ARG A 632 2.54 11.10 35.99
C ARG A 632 3.05 10.03 36.95
N LEU A 633 4.37 9.77 36.97
CA LEU A 633 4.95 8.86 37.96
C LEU A 633 4.77 9.38 39.40
N THR A 634 5.09 10.67 39.63
CA THR A 634 4.82 11.31 40.94
C THR A 634 3.36 11.26 41.29
N GLU A 635 2.47 11.58 40.34
CA GLU A 635 1.02 11.54 40.53
C GLU A 635 0.53 10.12 40.92
N THR A 636 1.06 9.06 40.28
CA THR A 636 0.66 7.68 40.57
C THR A 636 1.00 7.30 42.02
N VAL A 637 2.17 7.68 42.53
CA VAL A 637 2.56 7.40 43.93
C VAL A 637 1.70 8.17 44.93
N ILE A 638 1.45 9.45 44.68
CA ILE A 638 0.67 10.30 45.59
C ILE A 638 -0.80 9.93 45.57
N LEU A 639 -1.39 9.61 44.44
CA LEU A 639 -2.77 9.14 44.35
C LEU A 639 -2.94 7.80 45.06
N TRP A 640 -1.96 6.88 44.94
CA TRP A 640 -1.99 5.63 45.70
C TRP A 640 -2.04 5.90 47.20
N LEU A 641 -1.16 6.78 47.71
CA LEU A 641 -1.19 7.16 49.12
C LEU A 641 -2.54 7.79 49.55
N SER A 642 -3.12 8.62 48.69
CA SER A 642 -4.43 9.28 48.96
C SER A 642 -5.58 8.28 49.02
N GLU A 643 -5.51 7.20 48.22
CA GLU A 643 -6.59 6.23 47.99
C GLU A 643 -6.42 4.94 48.83
N ASP A 644 -5.23 4.69 49.39
CA ASP A 644 -4.98 3.49 50.18
C ASP A 644 -5.81 3.46 51.49
N GLN A 645 -6.88 2.71 51.44
CA GLN A 645 -7.82 2.62 52.55
C GLN A 645 -7.18 2.00 53.78
N SER A 646 -6.31 1.00 53.64
CA SER A 646 -5.62 0.34 54.73
C SER A 646 -4.71 1.30 55.52
N PHE A 647 -3.94 2.13 54.78
CA PHE A 647 -3.07 3.16 55.34
C PHE A 647 -3.87 4.18 56.20
N TRP A 648 -5.00 4.62 55.69
CA TRP A 648 -5.81 5.63 56.37
C TRP A 648 -6.65 5.06 57.51
N GLU A 649 -7.17 3.82 57.40
CA GLU A 649 -7.85 3.13 58.47
C GLU A 649 -6.93 2.96 59.70
N ASP A 650 -5.65 2.60 59.46
CA ASP A 650 -4.65 2.48 60.52
C ASP A 650 -4.31 3.83 61.18
N ILE A 651 -4.29 4.95 60.44
CA ILE A 651 -4.03 6.29 60.98
C ILE A 651 -5.25 6.86 61.71
N GLU A 652 -6.47 6.68 61.17
CA GLU A 652 -7.71 7.30 61.67
C GLU A 652 -8.39 6.47 62.78
N GLU A 653 -8.40 5.14 62.62
CA GLU A 653 -9.16 4.24 63.48
C GLU A 653 -8.27 3.14 64.12
N GLY A 654 -7.00 3.14 63.86
CA GLY A 654 -6.05 2.14 64.32
C GLY A 654 -5.92 2.09 65.84
N PRO A 655 -5.42 0.98 66.40
CA PRO A 655 -5.30 0.77 67.86
C PRO A 655 -4.32 1.73 68.54
N LYS A 656 -3.44 2.37 67.75
CA LYS A 656 -2.48 3.39 68.16
C LYS A 656 -2.70 4.64 67.36
N PRO A 657 -2.98 5.78 68.00
CA PRO A 657 -3.15 7.04 67.25
C PRO A 657 -1.83 7.57 66.70
N LEU A 658 -1.89 8.36 65.63
CA LEU A 658 -0.75 9.10 65.12
C LEU A 658 -0.24 10.05 66.20
N GLY A 659 1.04 9.94 66.56
CA GLY A 659 1.67 10.76 67.58
C GLY A 659 2.36 12.01 66.99
N PRO A 660 2.91 12.86 67.90
CA PRO A 660 3.55 14.12 67.51
C PRO A 660 4.71 13.99 66.53
N LEU A 661 5.61 13.01 66.77
CA LEU A 661 6.77 12.77 65.89
C LEU A 661 6.36 12.18 64.56
N GLY A 662 5.34 11.29 64.57
CA GLY A 662 4.78 10.73 63.34
C GLY A 662 4.13 11.77 62.44
N LEU A 663 3.34 12.70 63.04
CA LEU A 663 2.76 13.80 62.29
C LEU A 663 3.84 14.71 61.67
N GLN A 664 4.88 15.04 62.48
CA GLN A 664 6.00 15.86 62.02
C GLN A 664 6.77 15.20 60.81
N GLN A 665 7.01 13.89 60.89
CA GLN A 665 7.63 13.13 59.82
C GLN A 665 6.75 13.10 58.59
N PHE A 666 5.45 12.84 58.75
CA PHE A 666 4.51 12.83 57.61
C PHE A 666 4.44 14.20 56.92
N TYR A 667 4.41 15.29 57.69
CA TYR A 667 4.42 16.63 57.17
C TYR A 667 5.73 16.94 56.43
N LEU A 668 6.88 16.50 57.00
CA LEU A 668 8.19 16.62 56.35
C LEU A 668 8.24 15.92 54.97
N ASP A 669 7.71 14.71 54.91
CA ASP A 669 7.66 13.92 53.69
C ASP A 669 6.82 14.61 52.59
N MET A 670 5.66 15.12 52.98
CA MET A 670 4.79 15.85 52.01
C MET A 670 5.41 17.17 51.57
N GLN A 671 6.05 17.92 52.47
CA GLN A 671 6.76 19.14 52.12
C GLN A 671 7.98 18.85 51.20
N PHE A 672 8.67 17.73 51.45
CA PHE A 672 9.76 17.29 50.55
C PHE A 672 9.25 17.01 49.15
N VAL A 673 8.08 16.32 48.98
CA VAL A 673 7.47 16.08 47.69
C VAL A 673 7.05 17.36 47.01
N ILE A 674 6.45 18.32 47.74
CA ILE A 674 6.12 19.64 47.20
C ILE A 674 7.37 20.35 46.68
N LEU A 675 8.44 20.36 47.49
CA LEU A 675 9.66 21.11 47.21
C LEU A 675 10.39 20.58 45.98
N PHE A 676 10.65 19.27 45.88
CA PHE A 676 11.32 18.70 44.71
C PHE A 676 10.44 18.63 43.47
N GLY A 677 9.12 18.53 43.68
CA GLY A 677 8.17 18.43 42.56
C GLY A 677 7.81 19.76 41.93
N HIS A 678 7.99 20.87 42.65
CA HIS A 678 7.58 22.18 42.19
C HIS A 678 8.19 22.56 40.83
N GLY A 679 7.31 22.87 39.88
CA GLY A 679 7.69 23.35 38.54
C GLY A 679 8.23 22.29 37.58
N ARG A 680 8.55 21.05 38.05
CA ARG A 680 9.16 20.01 37.21
C ARG A 680 8.44 18.65 37.26
N PHE A 681 8.13 18.14 38.43
CA PHE A 681 7.59 16.78 38.65
C PHE A 681 6.18 16.77 39.25
N LEU A 682 5.60 17.94 39.58
CA LEU A 682 4.33 18.05 40.23
C LEU A 682 3.32 18.85 39.40
N SER A 683 2.13 18.27 39.17
CA SER A 683 1.00 18.98 38.56
C SER A 683 0.23 19.78 39.61
N ARG A 684 -0.52 20.82 39.19
CA ARG A 684 -1.36 21.60 40.12
C ARG A 684 -2.42 20.73 40.83
N HIS A 685 -2.93 19.72 40.14
CA HIS A 685 -3.89 18.80 40.68
C HIS A 685 -3.27 17.97 41.82
N VAL A 686 -2.12 17.37 41.60
CA VAL A 686 -1.42 16.56 42.59
C VAL A 686 -0.95 17.41 43.78
N HIS A 687 -0.57 18.66 43.57
CA HIS A 687 -0.27 19.59 44.64
C HIS A 687 -1.47 19.79 45.56
N GLN A 688 -2.71 19.92 45.03
CA GLN A 688 -3.91 20.00 45.81
C GLN A 688 -4.17 18.69 46.57
N VAL A 689 -3.99 17.54 45.92
CA VAL A 689 -4.13 16.21 46.59
C VAL A 689 -3.16 16.08 47.77
N ILE A 690 -1.92 16.58 47.66
CA ILE A 690 -0.97 16.57 48.77
C ILE A 690 -1.45 17.46 49.92
N ILE A 691 -2.04 18.62 49.63
CA ILE A 691 -2.64 19.48 50.67
C ILE A 691 -3.79 18.74 51.38
N ASP A 692 -4.69 18.10 50.60
CA ASP A 692 -5.82 17.34 51.14
C ASP A 692 -5.34 16.15 52.01
N ILE A 693 -4.24 15.48 51.62
CA ILE A 693 -3.57 14.42 52.41
C ILE A 693 -3.02 15.00 53.72
N ILE A 694 -2.35 16.15 53.70
CA ILE A 694 -1.85 16.81 54.93
C ILE A 694 -3.00 17.19 55.85
N GLU A 695 -4.05 17.81 55.31
CA GLU A 695 -5.23 18.19 56.09
C GLU A 695 -5.92 16.97 56.72
N ARG A 696 -5.97 15.85 56.02
CA ARG A 696 -6.51 14.58 56.51
C ARG A 696 -5.68 14.03 57.69
N ALA A 697 -4.35 14.04 57.58
CA ALA A 697 -3.47 13.59 58.67
C ALA A 697 -3.56 14.52 59.89
N MET A 698 -3.65 15.84 59.69
CA MET A 698 -3.86 16.82 60.76
C MET A 698 -5.19 16.64 61.45
N ALA A 699 -6.25 16.31 60.72
CA ALA A 699 -7.58 16.02 61.28
C ALA A 699 -7.55 14.73 62.15
N ALA A 700 -6.91 13.66 61.67
CA ALA A 700 -6.72 12.42 62.43
C ALA A 700 -5.93 12.68 63.74
N PHE A 701 -4.87 13.48 63.67
CA PHE A 701 -4.12 13.87 64.87
C PHE A 701 -4.96 14.73 65.80
N SER A 702 -5.75 15.68 65.31
CA SER A 702 -6.63 16.53 66.13
C SER A 702 -7.71 15.71 66.88
N ALA A 703 -8.13 14.58 66.32
CA ALA A 703 -9.07 13.66 66.97
C ALA A 703 -8.50 13.04 68.25
N THR A 704 -7.17 13.03 68.45
CA THR A 704 -6.51 12.62 69.69
C THR A 704 -6.61 13.66 70.81
N GLY A 705 -7.14 14.85 70.50
CA GLY A 705 -7.29 15.95 71.48
C GLY A 705 -6.09 16.90 71.54
N MET A 706 -5.08 16.74 70.70
CA MET A 706 -3.89 17.60 70.59
C MET A 706 -4.05 18.57 69.41
N ASN A 707 -3.51 19.81 69.60
CA ASN A 707 -3.50 20.79 68.49
C ASN A 707 -2.29 20.60 67.59
N PRO A 708 -2.48 20.32 66.28
CA PRO A 708 -1.38 20.15 65.33
C PRO A 708 -0.41 21.35 65.30
N ASP A 709 -0.94 22.57 65.34
CA ASP A 709 -0.14 23.78 65.29
C ASP A 709 0.84 23.98 66.46
N SER A 710 0.58 23.28 67.57
CA SER A 710 1.45 23.34 68.74
C SER A 710 2.61 22.38 68.69
N VAL A 711 2.55 21.40 67.78
CA VAL A 711 3.50 20.29 67.66
C VAL A 711 4.40 20.45 66.45
N LEU A 712 3.89 21.00 65.37
CA LEU A 712 4.66 21.19 64.17
C LEU A 712 5.64 22.37 64.29
N PRO A 713 6.94 22.18 63.88
CA PRO A 713 7.88 23.26 63.69
C PRO A 713 7.42 24.28 62.65
N SER A 714 8.12 25.41 62.53
CA SER A 714 7.83 26.39 61.49
C SER A 714 8.07 25.82 60.09
N ASP A 715 7.32 26.25 59.11
CA ASP A 715 7.44 25.83 57.71
C ASP A 715 8.90 25.96 57.17
N ASP A 716 9.63 26.99 57.59
CA ASP A 716 11.04 27.22 57.20
C ASP A 716 11.94 26.06 57.59
N TRP A 717 11.70 25.42 58.75
CA TRP A 717 12.47 24.27 59.20
C TRP A 717 12.28 23.06 58.29
N PHE A 718 11.06 22.77 57.89
CA PHE A 718 10.74 21.65 56.96
C PHE A 718 11.40 21.90 55.57
N ILE A 719 11.38 23.14 55.10
CA ILE A 719 11.99 23.55 53.85
C ILE A 719 13.52 23.35 53.92
N ASP A 720 14.15 23.75 55.02
CA ASP A 720 15.60 23.65 55.19
C ASP A 720 16.06 22.18 55.21
N VAL A 721 15.37 21.32 55.97
CA VAL A 721 15.66 19.88 56.04
C VAL A 721 15.46 19.18 54.70
N ALA A 722 14.35 19.50 54.02
CA ALA A 722 14.05 18.95 52.69
C ALA A 722 15.09 19.41 51.66
N GLN A 723 15.52 20.67 51.71
CA GLN A 723 16.47 21.24 50.74
C GLN A 723 17.89 20.70 50.94
N ASP A 724 18.31 20.46 52.19
CA ASP A 724 19.56 19.81 52.50
C ASP A 724 19.59 18.38 51.97
N THR A 725 18.50 17.62 52.10
CA THR A 725 18.36 16.27 51.57
C THR A 725 18.38 16.25 50.04
N ILE A 726 17.65 17.19 49.39
CA ILE A 726 17.70 17.36 47.92
C ILE A 726 19.13 17.61 47.45
N SER A 727 19.86 18.47 48.14
CA SER A 727 21.24 18.82 47.83
C SER A 727 22.18 17.63 47.98
N LYS A 728 22.03 16.83 49.05
CA LYS A 728 22.84 15.62 49.29
C LYS A 728 22.56 14.54 48.22
N ILE A 729 21.33 14.29 47.83
CA ILE A 729 20.97 13.31 46.80
C ILE A 729 21.48 13.79 45.43
N SER A 730 21.28 15.05 45.09
CA SER A 730 21.73 15.65 43.81
C SER A 730 23.26 15.66 43.71
N GLY A 731 23.98 15.90 44.81
CA GLY A 731 25.46 15.84 44.90
C GLY A 731 25.98 14.42 44.68
N ARG A 732 25.37 13.41 45.29
CA ARG A 732 25.70 11.99 45.04
C ARG A 732 25.50 11.57 43.60
N ALA A 733 24.43 12.02 42.99
CA ALA A 733 24.13 11.72 41.57
C ALA A 733 25.18 12.31 40.61
N ARG A 734 25.74 13.50 40.89
CA ARG A 734 26.82 14.10 40.09
C ARG A 734 28.11 13.33 40.20
N VAL A 735 28.48 12.82 41.39
CA VAL A 735 29.67 12.01 41.60
C VAL A 735 29.55 10.66 40.90
N ALA A 736 28.41 10.01 40.98
CA ALA A 736 28.17 8.72 40.31
C ALA A 736 28.17 8.82 38.77
N ASN A 737 27.72 9.95 38.20
CA ASN A 737 27.81 10.19 36.74
C ASN A 737 29.23 10.60 36.31
N GLY A 738 30.05 11.28 37.17
CA GLY A 738 31.42 11.61 36.90
C GLY A 738 32.36 10.39 36.81
N ASP A 739 32.09 9.35 37.62
CA ASP A 739 32.87 8.10 37.60
C ASP A 739 32.57 7.22 36.36
N ARG A 740 31.42 7.39 35.74
CA ARG A 740 31.08 6.69 34.46
C ARG A 740 31.78 7.29 33.23
N GLU A 741 32.13 8.57 33.26
CA GLU A 741 32.88 9.20 32.15
C GLU A 741 34.39 8.86 32.18
N LEU A 742 34.93 8.38 33.30
CA LEU A 742 36.36 8.08 33.48
C LEU A 742 36.75 6.61 33.22
N SER A 743 35.82 5.72 32.88
CA SER A 743 36.12 4.30 32.62
C SER A 743 35.96 3.88 31.14
N SER A 744 36.21 4.76 30.21
CA SER A 744 36.50 4.35 28.81
C SER A 744 37.98 3.98 28.71
N PRO A 745 38.35 2.76 28.30
CA PRO A 745 39.73 2.43 28.03
C PRO A 745 40.18 3.13 26.74
N THR A 746 40.81 4.29 26.87
CA THR A 746 41.59 4.88 25.79
C THR A 746 42.80 4.01 25.55
N ALA A 747 42.72 3.17 24.53
CA ALA A 747 43.93 2.60 23.93
C ALA A 747 44.74 3.73 23.33
N SER A 748 45.77 4.13 24.04
CA SER A 748 46.81 5.04 23.56
C SER A 748 47.62 4.35 22.47
N VAL A 749 47.33 4.67 21.22
CA VAL A 749 48.24 4.40 20.10
C VAL A 749 49.12 5.65 19.95
N SER A 750 50.38 5.51 20.39
CA SER A 750 51.43 6.48 20.17
C SER A 750 51.65 6.71 18.67
N ALA A 751 51.28 7.90 18.21
CA ALA A 751 51.66 8.39 16.90
C ALA A 751 53.13 8.88 16.98
N GLN A 752 54.06 8.12 16.41
CA GLN A 752 55.38 8.62 16.05
C GLN A 752 55.25 9.60 14.89
N SER A 753 55.69 10.82 15.18
CA SER A 753 55.92 11.88 14.19
C SER A 753 57.03 11.45 13.21
N MET A 754 56.72 11.50 11.92
CA MET A 754 57.70 11.63 10.85
C MET A 754 57.48 12.93 10.09
N SER A 755 58.46 13.79 10.26
CA SER A 755 58.62 15.09 9.63
C SER A 755 58.89 15.00 8.12
N SER A 756 58.30 15.97 7.43
CA SER A 756 58.80 16.71 6.25
C SER A 756 59.50 15.97 5.11
N PHE A 757 58.93 16.11 3.90
CA PHE A 757 59.74 16.58 2.76
C PHE A 757 58.90 17.48 1.83
N ARG A 758 59.39 18.72 1.73
CA ARG A 758 59.08 19.68 0.68
C ARG A 758 59.71 19.20 -0.63
N SER A 759 59.07 19.30 -1.74
CA SER A 759 59.76 19.77 -2.95
C SER A 759 58.81 20.37 -3.96
N HIS A 760 59.26 21.47 -4.48
CA HIS A 760 58.77 22.33 -5.55
C HIS A 760 58.72 21.63 -6.91
N GLY A 761 57.94 22.20 -7.82
CA GLY A 761 58.13 22.01 -9.24
C GLY A 761 56.91 22.38 -10.10
N SER A 762 56.95 23.57 -10.54
CA SER A 762 56.30 24.21 -11.70
C SER A 762 56.08 23.32 -12.91
N SER A 763 55.00 23.42 -13.58
CA SER A 763 54.71 24.00 -14.92
C SER A 763 53.29 23.67 -15.33
#